data_2bce5fa7c52962fcb664aed0410d5795
#
_entry.id   2bce5fa7c52962fcb664aed0410d5795
#
_cell.length_a   1.000
_cell.length_b   1.000
_cell.length_c   1.000
_cell.angle_alpha   90.00
_cell.angle_beta   90.00
_cell.angle_gamma   90.00
#
_symmetry.space_group_name_H-M   'P 1'
#
loop_
_entity.id
_entity.type
_entity.pdbx_description
1 polymer ?
#
loop_
_entity_poly.entity_id
_entity_poly.type
_entity_poly.pdbx_seq_one_letter_code
_entity_poly.pdbx_strand_id
1 'polypeptide(L)'
;MPERKAVRKADQKAGQKADQKAVRKVEQKAGQTADRCPVPRPVDSIDAGSLWPEIEKILAPGQGDRAASDAILADIEAGTALARTQSSLLRAPDPVVAALLSTLERQVAEGRASLPDQRHSATDPSWMTRADFCYLSVRACAHDGVSGSFIQAAKLLPAIAADAIHLAPFHPIHFDVVYAPESPSVVDPALADPVLSAAGIGPENQLRAFIRACRLLGKAIGYDLMPHVAQFARVALERPSLFRWIHLDDKRAGLVDADPSRPYGREEREEVAGMVAGICVSAKDNYGISSLKRMEGDDEATTAAKDRAYYTAIRMCIENGIWQVPCHAWNGAGAPAFSGYDHAADYPVFAYRNDRGEDVSAEAYGVSSPYAFYDGLLPNSITEPDSIPIPNDAAIDYFSSIFSGWSALHGFDFVRMDAVDRLLWSSLDTEGTLPVSDGLTPLVVRRALQAARKGHPGIGALATRYGTEVEEFAREGFDLLMGSDMMRRIDAPLLREALALHDRLVERNADPSLHRATVCFAVDAHETSSTRQWGAAMATIMGPVRMGLRHAVARFLSVGGGRRPLYEVMGFQDLSTGLYESSLATRGLQWNDNAAFASAYAATEALYRRLRPFLDTAAIAGRYVCGTYAWWIIVPAGRSGPPHRVVVVALSLETGEGLDPGHIDIPLTSSWGELEGRVHHIPGSTGAEVSVTGSLVLQLKFLECVIVDLEPSQSFY
;
A
#
# COMPACT_ATOMS: atom_id res chain seq x y z
N MET A 1 58.66 -5.04 -35.99
CA MET A 1 57.37 -5.37 -35.26
C MET A 1 56.86 -4.30 -34.27
N PRO A 2 57.49 -3.19 -33.95
CA PRO A 2 56.95 -2.11 -33.11
C PRO A 2 56.01 -1.17 -33.84
N GLU A 3 56.15 -0.91 -35.14
CA GLU A 3 55.30 0.06 -35.85
C GLU A 3 53.84 -0.37 -36.06
N ARG A 4 53.55 -1.66 -36.20
CA ARG A 4 52.15 -2.15 -36.33
C ARG A 4 51.34 -2.06 -35.04
N LYS A 5 51.98 -2.01 -33.86
CA LYS A 5 51.29 -1.80 -32.57
C LYS A 5 50.92 -0.33 -32.33
N ALA A 6 51.73 0.61 -32.87
CA ALA A 6 51.48 2.03 -32.73
C ALA A 6 50.29 2.49 -33.60
N VAL A 7 50.17 1.98 -34.82
CA VAL A 7 49.06 2.29 -35.72
C VAL A 7 47.72 1.76 -35.17
N ARG A 8 47.68 0.52 -34.66
CA ARG A 8 46.46 -0.03 -34.04
C ARG A 8 45.98 0.75 -32.79
N LYS A 9 46.92 1.28 -31.98
CA LYS A 9 46.56 2.12 -30.83
C LYS A 9 46.07 3.51 -31.25
N ALA A 10 46.54 4.05 -32.37
CA ALA A 10 46.07 5.33 -32.91
C ALA A 10 44.68 5.21 -33.51
N ASP A 11 44.39 4.13 -34.23
CA ASP A 11 43.07 3.85 -34.80
C ASP A 11 42.03 3.55 -33.71
N GLN A 12 42.38 2.84 -32.65
CA GLN A 12 41.51 2.61 -31.50
C GLN A 12 41.18 3.90 -30.72
N LYS A 13 42.17 4.82 -30.55
CA LYS A 13 41.92 6.13 -29.94
C LYS A 13 41.10 7.07 -30.84
N ALA A 14 41.21 6.96 -32.16
CA ALA A 14 40.40 7.75 -33.08
C ALA A 14 38.94 7.25 -33.11
N GLY A 15 38.72 5.94 -33.07
CA GLY A 15 37.40 5.34 -32.93
C GLY A 15 36.73 5.75 -31.61
N GLN A 16 37.41 5.63 -30.49
CA GLN A 16 36.86 6.05 -29.17
C GLN A 16 36.53 7.56 -29.09
N LYS A 17 37.30 8.42 -29.76
CA LYS A 17 36.98 9.85 -29.83
C LYS A 17 35.79 10.17 -30.74
N ALA A 18 35.57 9.39 -31.80
CA ALA A 18 34.42 9.52 -32.68
C ALA A 18 33.13 9.07 -31.94
N ASP A 19 33.21 7.96 -31.22
CA ASP A 19 32.09 7.44 -30.40
C ASP A 19 31.76 8.38 -29.23
N GLN A 20 32.73 8.91 -28.52
CA GLN A 20 32.49 9.92 -27.47
C GLN A 20 31.87 11.23 -28.02
N LYS A 21 32.17 11.59 -29.24
CA LYS A 21 31.58 12.77 -29.89
C LYS A 21 30.15 12.50 -30.36
N ALA A 22 29.84 11.28 -30.74
CA ALA A 22 28.51 10.84 -31.08
C ALA A 22 27.63 10.75 -29.80
N VAL A 23 28.14 10.17 -28.73
CA VAL A 23 27.48 10.10 -27.41
C VAL A 23 27.21 11.50 -26.89
N ARG A 24 28.17 12.42 -26.87
CA ARG A 24 27.95 13.82 -26.45
C ARG A 24 26.95 14.59 -27.32
N LYS A 25 26.84 14.27 -28.61
CA LYS A 25 25.79 14.86 -29.47
C LYS A 25 24.39 14.32 -29.16
N VAL A 26 24.28 13.04 -28.76
CA VAL A 26 23.05 12.42 -28.31
C VAL A 26 22.67 13.00 -26.93
N GLU A 27 23.63 13.15 -26.03
CA GLU A 27 23.43 13.80 -24.72
C GLU A 27 23.02 15.27 -24.80
N GLN A 28 23.63 16.05 -25.73
CA GLN A 28 23.19 17.44 -25.95
C GLN A 28 21.78 17.54 -26.55
N LYS A 29 21.36 16.59 -27.37
CA LYS A 29 19.97 16.48 -27.82
C LYS A 29 19.04 15.97 -26.74
N ALA A 30 19.46 15.01 -25.92
CA ALA A 30 18.69 14.51 -24.77
C ALA A 30 18.64 15.52 -23.64
N GLY A 31 19.68 16.31 -23.41
CA GLY A 31 19.70 17.36 -22.38
C GLY A 31 18.91 18.63 -22.74
N GLN A 32 18.61 18.85 -24.02
CA GLN A 32 17.71 19.93 -24.45
C GLN A 32 16.23 19.55 -24.38
N THR A 33 15.94 18.27 -24.21
CA THR A 33 14.62 17.74 -23.84
C THR A 33 14.65 17.15 -22.43
N ALA A 34 15.34 17.79 -21.49
CA ALA A 34 15.13 17.56 -20.07
C ALA A 34 13.70 18.03 -19.71
N ASP A 35 12.73 17.41 -20.41
CA ASP A 35 11.35 17.45 -19.99
C ASP A 35 11.32 16.88 -18.58
N ARG A 36 10.99 17.74 -17.62
CA ARG A 36 10.37 17.36 -16.36
C ARG A 36 9.50 16.17 -16.69
N CYS A 37 9.49 15.15 -15.84
CA CYS A 37 8.56 14.02 -15.98
C CYS A 37 7.30 14.58 -16.66
N PRO A 38 6.86 14.09 -17.82
CA PRO A 38 5.60 14.56 -18.33
C PRO A 38 4.57 14.19 -17.28
N VAL A 39 4.35 15.15 -16.37
CA VAL A 39 3.15 15.20 -15.59
C VAL A 39 2.10 15.03 -16.65
N PRO A 40 1.28 13.97 -16.64
CA PRO A 40 0.26 13.78 -17.65
C PRO A 40 -0.40 15.13 -17.85
N ARG A 41 -0.41 15.66 -19.09
CA ARG A 41 -1.10 16.93 -19.31
C ARG A 41 -2.52 16.68 -18.83
N PRO A 42 -3.17 17.66 -18.16
CA PRO A 42 -4.59 17.54 -17.90
C PRO A 42 -5.22 17.21 -19.25
N VAL A 43 -5.71 15.99 -19.38
CA VAL A 43 -6.62 15.62 -20.48
C VAL A 43 -7.73 16.65 -20.34
N ASP A 44 -8.18 17.26 -21.46
CA ASP A 44 -9.17 18.31 -21.47
C ASP A 44 -10.23 18.02 -20.43
N SER A 45 -10.25 18.85 -19.40
CA SER A 45 -10.82 18.57 -18.11
C SER A 45 -12.33 18.33 -18.22
N ILE A 46 -12.73 17.06 -18.30
CA ILE A 46 -14.05 16.70 -17.78
C ILE A 46 -13.98 17.09 -16.31
N ASP A 47 -14.80 18.05 -15.92
CA ASP A 47 -14.92 18.44 -14.51
C ASP A 47 -15.15 17.17 -13.69
N ALA A 48 -14.25 16.87 -12.73
CA ALA A 48 -14.37 15.66 -11.94
C ALA A 48 -15.74 15.51 -11.25
N GLY A 49 -16.47 16.61 -11.05
CA GLY A 49 -17.83 16.66 -10.55
C GLY A 49 -18.92 16.27 -11.57
N SER A 50 -18.59 16.02 -12.85
CA SER A 50 -19.55 15.58 -13.86
C SER A 50 -19.41 14.12 -14.27
N LEU A 51 -18.38 13.41 -13.80
CA LEU A 51 -18.06 12.05 -14.24
C LEU A 51 -19.15 11.02 -13.86
N TRP A 52 -19.63 11.00 -12.63
CA TRP A 52 -20.65 10.01 -12.23
C TRP A 52 -21.98 10.17 -12.93
N PRO A 53 -22.54 11.39 -13.14
CA PRO A 53 -23.71 11.58 -13.99
C PRO A 53 -23.52 11.12 -15.43
N GLU A 54 -22.31 11.22 -15.99
CA GLU A 54 -22.02 10.73 -17.33
C GLU A 54 -21.92 9.20 -17.36
N ILE A 55 -21.24 8.59 -16.39
CA ILE A 55 -21.18 7.14 -16.21
C ILE A 55 -22.59 6.56 -16.07
N GLU A 56 -23.47 7.18 -15.29
CA GLU A 56 -24.86 6.76 -15.15
C GLU A 56 -25.60 6.75 -16.49
N LYS A 57 -25.38 7.75 -17.35
CA LYS A 57 -26.02 7.81 -18.67
C LYS A 57 -25.54 6.66 -19.58
N ILE A 58 -24.25 6.35 -19.52
CA ILE A 58 -23.65 5.27 -20.33
C ILE A 58 -24.18 3.91 -19.89
N LEU A 59 -24.17 3.65 -18.57
CA LEU A 59 -24.61 2.37 -17.99
C LEU A 59 -26.14 2.22 -17.93
N ALA A 60 -26.89 3.31 -18.11
CA ALA A 60 -28.34 3.37 -18.30
C ALA A 60 -29.14 2.52 -17.31
N PRO A 61 -29.10 2.81 -15.98
CA PRO A 61 -29.78 2.01 -14.96
C PRO A 61 -31.27 1.93 -15.18
N GLY A 62 -31.82 0.70 -15.12
CA GLY A 62 -33.24 0.43 -15.13
C GLY A 62 -33.95 0.79 -13.81
N GLN A 63 -35.27 0.60 -13.76
CA GLN A 63 -36.04 0.89 -12.55
C GLN A 63 -35.59 0.01 -11.35
N GLY A 64 -35.27 -1.27 -11.58
CA GLY A 64 -34.76 -2.18 -10.56
C GLY A 64 -33.41 -1.74 -10.00
N ASP A 65 -32.50 -1.28 -10.87
CA ASP A 65 -31.18 -0.79 -10.48
C ASP A 65 -31.27 0.47 -9.61
N ARG A 66 -32.19 1.39 -9.95
CA ARG A 66 -32.46 2.59 -9.16
C ARG A 66 -33.04 2.24 -7.78
N ALA A 67 -33.97 1.32 -7.71
CA ALA A 67 -34.51 0.86 -6.44
C ALA A 67 -33.44 0.21 -5.54
N ALA A 68 -32.54 -0.58 -6.14
CA ALA A 68 -31.41 -1.16 -5.40
C ALA A 68 -30.42 -0.07 -4.93
N SER A 69 -30.15 0.92 -5.78
CA SER A 69 -29.34 2.10 -5.44
C SER A 69 -29.92 2.88 -4.27
N ASP A 70 -31.23 3.17 -4.30
CA ASP A 70 -31.95 3.90 -3.24
C ASP A 70 -31.90 3.13 -1.91
N ALA A 71 -31.99 1.80 -1.95
CA ALA A 71 -31.82 0.96 -0.76
C ALA A 71 -30.41 1.02 -0.16
N ILE A 72 -29.37 1.08 -0.99
CA ILE A 72 -28.00 1.24 -0.52
C ILE A 72 -27.81 2.66 0.07
N LEU A 73 -28.37 3.68 -0.59
CA LEU A 73 -28.32 5.05 -0.10
C LEU A 73 -28.99 5.19 1.27
N ALA A 74 -30.17 4.60 1.44
CA ALA A 74 -30.87 4.57 2.72
C ALA A 74 -30.05 3.89 3.81
N ASP A 75 -29.33 2.79 3.50
CA ASP A 75 -28.45 2.13 4.46
C ASP A 75 -27.24 3.00 4.82
N ILE A 76 -26.69 3.76 3.88
CA ILE A 76 -25.59 4.72 4.12
C ILE A 76 -26.09 5.81 5.08
N GLU A 77 -27.25 6.40 4.81
CA GLU A 77 -27.86 7.45 5.64
C GLU A 77 -28.22 6.95 7.04
N ALA A 78 -28.70 5.71 7.14
CA ALA A 78 -28.99 5.05 8.43
C ALA A 78 -27.72 4.56 9.16
N GLY A 79 -26.55 4.56 8.52
CA GLY A 79 -25.30 4.00 9.08
C GLY A 79 -25.28 2.48 9.14
N THR A 80 -26.17 1.79 8.42
CA THR A 80 -26.31 0.32 8.42
C THR A 80 -25.63 -0.35 7.22
N ALA A 81 -25.08 0.40 6.29
CA ALA A 81 -24.43 -0.11 5.09
C ALA A 81 -23.30 -1.12 5.38
N LEU A 82 -22.64 -1.02 6.54
CA LEU A 82 -21.61 -1.95 6.98
C LEU A 82 -22.11 -3.37 7.26
N ALA A 83 -23.43 -3.57 7.42
CA ALA A 83 -24.02 -4.90 7.58
C ALA A 83 -24.18 -5.64 6.24
N ARG A 84 -24.01 -4.96 5.10
CA ARG A 84 -23.95 -5.59 3.79
C ARG A 84 -22.62 -6.27 3.60
N THR A 85 -22.62 -7.48 3.07
CA THR A 85 -21.35 -8.12 2.69
C THR A 85 -20.74 -7.42 1.48
N GLN A 86 -19.42 -7.32 1.45
CA GLN A 86 -18.72 -6.76 0.30
C GLN A 86 -18.96 -7.60 -0.96
N SER A 87 -18.99 -8.93 -0.82
CA SER A 87 -19.30 -9.86 -1.90
C SER A 87 -20.70 -9.64 -2.50
N SER A 88 -21.72 -9.33 -1.68
CA SER A 88 -23.07 -9.02 -2.19
C SER A 88 -23.10 -7.71 -2.96
N LEU A 89 -22.38 -6.70 -2.52
CA LEU A 89 -22.27 -5.42 -3.23
C LEU A 89 -21.51 -5.58 -4.56
N LEU A 90 -20.44 -6.37 -4.54
CA LEU A 90 -19.63 -6.61 -5.72
C LEU A 90 -20.45 -7.29 -6.85
N ARG A 91 -21.36 -8.22 -6.50
CA ARG A 91 -22.26 -8.89 -7.44
C ARG A 91 -23.45 -8.03 -7.89
N ALA A 92 -23.67 -6.86 -7.31
CA ALA A 92 -24.70 -5.95 -7.78
C ALA A 92 -24.35 -5.50 -9.23
N PRO A 93 -25.34 -5.27 -10.10
CA PRO A 93 -25.11 -4.72 -11.45
C PRO A 93 -24.37 -3.37 -11.41
N ASP A 94 -23.50 -3.11 -12.38
CA ASP A 94 -22.73 -1.85 -12.46
C ASP A 94 -23.63 -0.60 -12.51
N PRO A 95 -24.80 -0.61 -13.17
CA PRO A 95 -25.73 0.51 -13.14
C PRO A 95 -26.19 0.92 -11.74
N VAL A 96 -26.21 0.01 -10.76
CA VAL A 96 -26.60 0.30 -9.38
C VAL A 96 -25.62 1.27 -8.71
N VAL A 97 -24.33 1.02 -8.81
CA VAL A 97 -23.33 1.91 -8.22
C VAL A 97 -23.25 3.24 -8.98
N ALA A 98 -23.44 3.20 -10.30
CA ALA A 98 -23.50 4.43 -11.10
C ALA A 98 -24.66 5.33 -10.68
N ALA A 99 -25.86 4.78 -10.48
CA ALA A 99 -27.03 5.51 -9.99
C ALA A 99 -26.79 6.07 -8.57
N LEU A 100 -26.21 5.27 -7.68
CA LEU A 100 -25.86 5.68 -6.31
C LEU A 100 -24.94 6.89 -6.28
N LEU A 101 -23.79 6.77 -6.94
CA LEU A 101 -22.75 7.81 -6.90
C LEU A 101 -23.18 9.06 -7.68
N SER A 102 -23.91 8.89 -8.76
CA SER A 102 -24.51 10.03 -9.48
C SER A 102 -25.56 10.76 -8.64
N THR A 103 -26.33 10.04 -7.84
CA THR A 103 -27.30 10.66 -6.93
C THR A 103 -26.60 11.45 -5.84
N LEU A 104 -25.55 10.89 -5.21
CA LEU A 104 -24.72 11.60 -4.23
C LEU A 104 -24.07 12.85 -4.84
N GLU A 105 -23.52 12.72 -6.04
CA GLU A 105 -22.91 13.84 -6.77
C GLU A 105 -23.90 14.99 -6.99
N ARG A 106 -25.11 14.67 -7.48
CA ARG A 106 -26.18 15.66 -7.67
C ARG A 106 -26.61 16.32 -6.36
N GLN A 107 -26.78 15.54 -5.29
CA GLN A 107 -27.15 16.08 -3.98
C GLN A 107 -26.12 17.10 -3.47
N VAL A 108 -24.80 16.80 -3.64
CA VAL A 108 -23.74 17.71 -3.27
C VAL A 108 -23.74 18.96 -4.17
N ALA A 109 -23.87 18.78 -5.50
CA ALA A 109 -23.89 19.90 -6.45
C ALA A 109 -25.08 20.87 -6.24
N GLU A 110 -26.20 20.34 -5.82
CA GLU A 110 -27.43 21.10 -5.53
C GLU A 110 -27.46 21.68 -4.10
N GLY A 111 -26.42 21.45 -3.29
CA GLY A 111 -26.36 21.89 -1.90
C GLY A 111 -27.35 21.20 -0.98
N ARG A 112 -27.95 20.07 -1.42
CA ARG A 112 -28.87 19.25 -0.62
C ARG A 112 -28.13 18.34 0.35
N ALA A 113 -26.87 18.03 0.04
CA ALA A 113 -25.94 17.38 0.93
C ALA A 113 -24.58 18.08 0.88
N SER A 114 -23.86 18.08 1.98
CA SER A 114 -22.43 18.41 2.02
C SER A 114 -21.62 17.15 1.80
N LEU A 115 -20.37 17.30 1.31
CA LEU A 115 -19.44 16.18 1.40
C LEU A 115 -19.27 15.82 2.88
N PRO A 116 -19.25 14.51 3.20
CA PRO A 116 -18.99 14.07 4.55
C PRO A 116 -17.67 14.66 5.07
N ASP A 117 -17.61 14.96 6.37
CA ASP A 117 -16.36 15.39 7.01
C ASP A 117 -15.27 14.35 6.79
N GLN A 118 -14.29 14.74 6.01
CA GLN A 118 -13.13 13.89 5.78
C GLN A 118 -12.15 14.08 6.92
N ARG A 119 -11.61 12.97 7.43
CA ARG A 119 -10.62 13.06 8.52
C ARG A 119 -9.26 13.53 8.07
N HIS A 120 -8.98 13.53 6.76
CA HIS A 120 -7.75 14.07 6.24
C HIS A 120 -7.72 15.60 6.35
N SER A 121 -6.53 16.13 6.57
CA SER A 121 -6.28 17.56 6.62
C SER A 121 -5.52 17.99 5.37
N ALA A 122 -5.93 19.09 4.78
CA ALA A 122 -5.20 19.68 3.66
C ALA A 122 -3.82 20.28 4.04
N THR A 123 -3.58 20.50 5.34
CA THR A 123 -2.40 21.22 5.84
C THR A 123 -1.56 20.47 6.86
N ASP A 124 -2.09 19.41 7.48
CA ASP A 124 -1.44 18.66 8.55
C ASP A 124 -1.51 17.15 8.32
N PRO A 125 -0.38 16.48 7.98
CA PRO A 125 -0.34 15.04 7.72
C PRO A 125 -0.62 14.18 8.96
N SER A 126 -0.59 14.76 10.16
CA SER A 126 -0.87 14.02 11.40
C SER A 126 -2.30 13.43 11.47
N TRP A 127 -3.19 13.82 10.54
CA TRP A 127 -4.49 13.17 10.39
C TRP A 127 -4.38 11.65 10.23
N MET A 128 -3.29 11.17 9.61
CA MET A 128 -2.99 9.74 9.42
C MET A 128 -2.97 8.96 10.75
N THR A 129 -2.53 9.59 11.83
CA THR A 129 -2.49 8.93 13.16
C THR A 129 -3.87 8.71 13.78
N ARG A 130 -4.92 9.27 13.17
CA ARG A 130 -6.30 9.20 13.64
C ARG A 130 -7.26 8.54 12.65
N ALA A 131 -6.86 8.35 11.41
CA ALA A 131 -7.65 7.70 10.38
C ALA A 131 -7.42 6.20 10.37
N ASP A 132 -8.47 5.42 10.14
CA ASP A 132 -8.39 3.98 9.93
C ASP A 132 -8.29 3.68 8.43
N PHE A 133 -7.59 2.59 8.06
CA PHE A 133 -7.21 2.30 6.69
C PHE A 133 -7.76 0.97 6.20
N CYS A 134 -8.14 0.92 4.92
CA CYS A 134 -8.47 -0.32 4.24
C CYS A 134 -7.65 -0.42 2.94
N TYR A 135 -6.87 -1.49 2.80
CA TYR A 135 -6.22 -1.85 1.55
C TYR A 135 -7.25 -2.35 0.55
N LEU A 136 -7.21 -1.80 -0.66
CA LEU A 136 -8.12 -2.14 -1.73
C LEU A 136 -7.35 -2.37 -3.04
N SER A 137 -7.41 -3.59 -3.58
CA SER A 137 -6.86 -3.93 -4.89
C SER A 137 -7.98 -3.97 -5.92
N VAL A 138 -7.89 -3.11 -6.93
CA VAL A 138 -8.85 -3.10 -8.06
C VAL A 138 -8.86 -4.44 -8.79
N ARG A 139 -7.67 -5.04 -8.99
CA ARG A 139 -7.54 -6.36 -9.65
C ARG A 139 -8.27 -7.46 -8.90
N ALA A 140 -8.21 -7.42 -7.58
CA ALA A 140 -8.84 -8.43 -6.72
C ALA A 140 -10.36 -8.26 -6.59
N CYS A 141 -10.95 -7.20 -7.14
CA CYS A 141 -12.40 -7.05 -7.29
C CYS A 141 -12.99 -7.93 -8.41
N ALA A 142 -12.18 -8.76 -9.07
CA ALA A 142 -12.67 -9.75 -10.03
C ALA A 142 -13.59 -10.77 -9.33
N HIS A 143 -14.70 -11.16 -9.97
CA HIS A 143 -15.68 -12.11 -9.46
C HIS A 143 -16.49 -12.73 -10.60
N ASP A 144 -16.91 -13.96 -10.46
CA ASP A 144 -17.88 -14.63 -11.36
C ASP A 144 -17.61 -14.42 -12.86
N GLY A 145 -16.34 -14.35 -13.27
CA GLY A 145 -15.92 -14.11 -14.65
C GLY A 145 -15.87 -12.62 -15.06
N VAL A 146 -16.18 -11.69 -14.15
CA VAL A 146 -16.02 -10.25 -14.34
C VAL A 146 -14.62 -9.85 -13.89
N SER A 147 -13.90 -9.11 -14.73
CA SER A 147 -12.57 -8.56 -14.37
C SER A 147 -12.69 -7.44 -13.35
N GLY A 148 -11.69 -7.33 -12.49
CA GLY A 148 -11.59 -6.21 -11.57
C GLY A 148 -11.39 -4.89 -12.30
N SER A 149 -12.20 -3.88 -11.95
CA SER A 149 -12.13 -2.53 -12.51
C SER A 149 -12.45 -1.47 -11.47
N PHE A 150 -12.20 -0.20 -11.78
CA PHE A 150 -12.53 0.90 -10.86
C PHE A 150 -14.03 0.96 -10.53
N ILE A 151 -14.90 0.55 -11.45
CA ILE A 151 -16.35 0.43 -11.19
C ILE A 151 -16.62 -0.68 -10.17
N GLN A 152 -15.97 -1.85 -10.32
CA GLN A 152 -16.11 -2.96 -9.38
C GLN A 152 -15.61 -2.55 -7.98
N ALA A 153 -14.48 -1.87 -7.92
CA ALA A 153 -13.92 -1.36 -6.67
C ALA A 153 -14.86 -0.33 -5.98
N ALA A 154 -15.51 0.54 -6.75
CA ALA A 154 -16.43 1.54 -6.23
C ALA A 154 -17.66 0.92 -5.53
N LYS A 155 -18.12 -0.26 -5.98
CA LYS A 155 -19.23 -0.98 -5.34
C LYS A 155 -18.97 -1.34 -3.88
N LEU A 156 -17.70 -1.53 -3.49
CA LEU A 156 -17.32 -1.94 -2.14
C LEU A 156 -17.33 -0.79 -1.13
N LEU A 157 -17.16 0.45 -1.60
CA LEU A 157 -16.96 1.61 -0.74
C LEU A 157 -18.02 1.82 0.35
N PRO A 158 -19.34 1.59 0.11
CA PRO A 158 -20.37 1.73 1.13
C PRO A 158 -20.19 0.80 2.32
N ALA A 159 -19.64 -0.39 2.11
CA ALA A 159 -19.41 -1.39 3.15
C ALA A 159 -18.02 -1.32 3.81
N ILE A 160 -17.19 -0.36 3.49
CA ILE A 160 -15.87 -0.18 4.12
C ILE A 160 -16.00 0.78 5.30
N ALA A 161 -15.61 0.32 6.50
CA ALA A 161 -15.66 1.15 7.72
C ALA A 161 -14.53 2.19 7.78
N ALA A 162 -13.40 1.91 7.18
CA ALA A 162 -12.19 2.73 7.24
C ALA A 162 -12.41 4.16 6.73
N ASP A 163 -11.67 5.11 7.33
CA ASP A 163 -11.66 6.53 6.96
C ASP A 163 -10.84 6.79 5.68
N ALA A 164 -9.93 5.87 5.34
CA ALA A 164 -8.99 6.02 4.23
C ALA A 164 -8.84 4.72 3.42
N ILE A 165 -8.77 4.85 2.10
CA ILE A 165 -8.53 3.75 1.17
C ILE A 165 -7.05 3.77 0.77
N HIS A 166 -6.35 2.69 1.06
CA HIS A 166 -5.03 2.43 0.52
C HIS A 166 -5.20 1.63 -0.79
N LEU A 167 -5.08 2.33 -1.91
CA LEU A 167 -5.22 1.73 -3.24
C LEU A 167 -3.95 0.96 -3.60
N ALA A 168 -4.10 -0.34 -3.89
CA ALA A 168 -3.02 -1.17 -4.40
C ALA A 168 -2.43 -0.60 -5.70
N PRO A 169 -1.23 -1.04 -6.11
CA PRO A 169 -0.63 -0.59 -7.35
C PRO A 169 -1.57 -0.75 -8.54
N PHE A 170 -1.84 0.34 -9.22
CA PHE A 170 -2.78 0.44 -10.35
C PHE A 170 -2.08 0.72 -11.68
N HIS A 171 -0.77 0.59 -11.70
CA HIS A 171 0.05 0.75 -12.89
C HIS A 171 0.06 -0.51 -13.75
N PRO A 172 0.36 -0.41 -15.05
CA PRO A 172 0.61 -1.57 -15.88
C PRO A 172 1.69 -2.45 -15.26
N ILE A 173 1.44 -3.73 -15.22
CA ILE A 173 2.34 -4.72 -14.63
C ILE A 173 2.96 -5.58 -15.73
N HIS A 174 4.11 -6.12 -15.41
CA HIS A 174 4.79 -7.09 -16.23
C HIS A 174 5.02 -8.35 -15.41
N PHE A 175 5.02 -9.52 -16.03
CA PHE A 175 5.21 -10.82 -15.35
C PHE A 175 4.17 -11.12 -14.26
N ASP A 176 2.95 -10.60 -14.38
CA ASP A 176 1.87 -10.80 -13.39
C ASP A 176 2.23 -10.37 -11.96
N VAL A 177 3.17 -9.44 -11.80
CA VAL A 177 3.60 -8.95 -10.50
C VAL A 177 3.09 -7.55 -10.25
N VAL A 178 2.18 -7.44 -9.30
CA VAL A 178 1.52 -6.18 -8.96
C VAL A 178 2.51 -5.11 -8.49
N TYR A 179 3.55 -5.51 -7.77
CA TYR A 179 4.59 -4.62 -7.23
C TYR A 179 5.78 -4.42 -8.19
N ALA A 180 5.68 -4.85 -9.43
CA ALA A 180 6.67 -4.57 -10.46
C ALA A 180 6.05 -3.79 -11.62
N PRO A 181 5.82 -2.47 -11.47
CA PRO A 181 5.18 -1.67 -12.50
C PRO A 181 6.04 -1.55 -13.75
N GLU A 182 5.41 -1.70 -14.91
CA GLU A 182 6.05 -1.42 -16.20
C GLU A 182 6.28 0.10 -16.39
N SER A 183 5.34 0.90 -15.90
CA SER A 183 5.42 2.35 -15.94
C SER A 183 4.72 2.96 -14.73
N PRO A 184 5.43 3.64 -13.83
CA PRO A 184 4.85 4.23 -12.62
C PRO A 184 4.02 5.50 -12.88
N SER A 185 3.96 5.96 -14.12
CA SER A 185 3.26 7.19 -14.52
C SER A 185 2.06 6.95 -15.44
N VAL A 186 1.54 5.72 -15.49
CA VAL A 186 0.39 5.32 -16.33
C VAL A 186 -0.58 4.51 -15.51
N VAL A 187 -1.86 4.72 -15.70
CA VAL A 187 -2.93 3.84 -15.18
C VAL A 187 -3.02 2.61 -16.08
N ASP A 188 -3.11 1.43 -15.48
CA ASP A 188 -3.25 0.19 -16.24
C ASP A 188 -4.60 0.15 -16.99
N PRO A 189 -4.60 0.06 -18.31
CA PRO A 189 -5.84 -0.06 -19.09
C PRO A 189 -6.68 -1.29 -18.72
N ALA A 190 -6.05 -2.35 -18.20
CA ALA A 190 -6.76 -3.55 -17.76
C ALA A 190 -7.65 -3.34 -16.53
N LEU A 191 -7.48 -2.23 -15.81
CA LEU A 191 -8.30 -1.84 -14.65
C LEU A 191 -9.50 -0.96 -15.04
N ALA A 192 -9.60 -0.61 -16.30
CA ALA A 192 -10.72 0.17 -16.80
C ALA A 192 -11.88 -0.75 -17.22
N ASP A 193 -13.09 -0.29 -16.96
CA ASP A 193 -14.29 -0.92 -17.48
C ASP A 193 -14.34 -0.77 -19.01
N PRO A 194 -14.52 -1.86 -19.77
CA PRO A 194 -14.47 -1.80 -21.23
C PRO A 194 -15.65 -1.05 -21.85
N VAL A 195 -16.83 -1.04 -21.23
CA VAL A 195 -18.01 -0.30 -21.74
C VAL A 195 -17.77 1.20 -21.61
N LEU A 196 -17.23 1.64 -20.47
CA LEU A 196 -16.89 3.04 -20.25
C LEU A 196 -15.75 3.49 -21.16
N SER A 197 -14.73 2.64 -21.35
CA SER A 197 -13.61 2.92 -22.25
C SER A 197 -14.08 3.06 -23.71
N ALA A 198 -14.97 2.18 -24.18
CA ALA A 198 -15.59 2.28 -25.51
C ALA A 198 -16.44 3.56 -25.68
N ALA A 199 -16.98 4.08 -24.59
CA ALA A 199 -17.71 5.35 -24.56
C ALA A 199 -16.83 6.60 -24.39
N GLY A 200 -15.49 6.44 -24.36
CA GLY A 200 -14.53 7.54 -24.27
C GLY A 200 -14.11 7.93 -22.84
N ILE A 201 -14.56 7.19 -21.82
CA ILE A 201 -14.09 7.36 -20.43
C ILE A 201 -12.93 6.40 -20.20
N GLY A 202 -11.71 6.84 -20.53
CA GLY A 202 -10.50 6.03 -20.42
C GLY A 202 -10.05 5.76 -18.97
N PRO A 203 -8.98 4.95 -18.81
CA PRO A 203 -8.50 4.46 -17.50
C PRO A 203 -8.24 5.57 -16.48
N GLU A 204 -7.64 6.67 -16.91
CA GLU A 204 -7.31 7.80 -16.01
C GLU A 204 -8.57 8.51 -15.50
N ASN A 205 -9.57 8.69 -16.37
CA ASN A 205 -10.84 9.28 -15.97
C ASN A 205 -11.65 8.34 -15.06
N GLN A 206 -11.56 7.02 -15.28
CA GLN A 206 -12.18 6.04 -14.38
C GLN A 206 -11.49 6.04 -13.00
N LEU A 207 -10.17 6.17 -12.93
CA LEU A 207 -9.46 6.39 -11.66
C LEU A 207 -9.93 7.69 -10.97
N ARG A 208 -10.09 8.79 -11.70
CA ARG A 208 -10.62 10.06 -11.16
C ARG A 208 -12.03 9.89 -10.62
N ALA A 209 -12.90 9.17 -11.34
CA ALA A 209 -14.24 8.84 -10.87
C ALA A 209 -14.21 8.02 -9.58
N PHE A 210 -13.31 7.04 -9.47
CA PHE A 210 -13.12 6.25 -8.26
C PHE A 210 -12.63 7.12 -7.08
N ILE A 211 -11.65 7.99 -7.28
CA ILE A 211 -11.19 8.95 -6.28
C ILE A 211 -12.35 9.85 -5.82
N ARG A 212 -13.17 10.32 -6.78
CA ARG A 212 -14.36 11.11 -6.45
C ARG A 212 -15.38 10.31 -5.65
N ALA A 213 -15.61 9.03 -5.97
CA ALA A 213 -16.47 8.15 -5.18
C ALA A 213 -16.00 7.99 -3.73
N CYS A 214 -14.69 7.82 -3.52
CA CYS A 214 -14.13 7.81 -2.16
C CYS A 214 -14.51 9.09 -1.38
N ARG A 215 -14.38 10.26 -2.01
CA ARG A 215 -14.70 11.54 -1.38
C ARG A 215 -16.17 11.74 -1.11
N LEU A 216 -17.05 11.33 -2.03
CA LEU A 216 -18.51 11.34 -1.83
C LEU A 216 -18.93 10.52 -0.62
N LEU A 217 -18.15 9.48 -0.27
CA LEU A 217 -18.37 8.61 0.87
C LEU A 217 -17.49 8.94 2.08
N GLY A 218 -16.86 10.14 2.10
CA GLY A 218 -16.08 10.63 3.23
C GLY A 218 -14.74 9.96 3.45
N LYS A 219 -14.17 9.34 2.42
CA LYS A 219 -12.92 8.59 2.52
C LYS A 219 -11.75 9.34 1.89
N ALA A 220 -10.64 9.41 2.61
CA ALA A 220 -9.35 9.77 2.05
C ALA A 220 -8.85 8.63 1.13
N ILE A 221 -7.94 8.95 0.22
CA ILE A 221 -7.37 7.96 -0.69
C ILE A 221 -5.87 8.16 -0.85
N GLY A 222 -5.14 7.06 -0.80
CA GLY A 222 -3.71 7.01 -1.09
C GLY A 222 -3.37 5.84 -1.99
N TYR A 223 -2.11 5.75 -2.39
CA TYR A 223 -1.65 4.72 -3.30
C TYR A 223 -0.26 4.20 -2.92
N ASP A 224 0.13 3.06 -3.52
CA ASP A 224 1.47 2.50 -3.39
C ASP A 224 2.49 3.20 -4.29
N LEU A 225 3.60 3.62 -3.70
CA LEU A 225 4.77 4.15 -4.40
C LEU A 225 5.91 3.14 -4.30
N MET A 226 6.25 2.49 -5.41
CA MET A 226 7.33 1.52 -5.46
C MET A 226 8.65 2.20 -5.83
N PRO A 227 9.76 1.93 -5.10
CA PRO A 227 11.10 2.45 -5.42
C PRO A 227 11.81 1.64 -6.51
N HIS A 228 11.07 0.85 -7.27
CA HIS A 228 11.53 -0.05 -8.31
C HIS A 228 10.48 -0.17 -9.41
N VAL A 229 10.87 -0.78 -10.52
CA VAL A 229 10.02 -1.07 -11.67
C VAL A 229 10.24 -2.51 -12.11
N ALA A 230 9.40 -3.02 -13.02
CA ALA A 230 9.66 -4.31 -13.65
C ALA A 230 11.05 -4.31 -14.32
N GLN A 231 11.73 -5.44 -14.30
CA GLN A 231 13.02 -5.57 -15.00
C GLN A 231 12.80 -5.32 -16.49
N PHE A 232 13.69 -4.57 -17.10
CA PHE A 232 13.55 -4.08 -18.47
C PHE A 232 12.27 -3.27 -18.74
N ALA A 233 11.63 -2.71 -17.71
CA ALA A 233 10.46 -1.85 -17.89
C ALA A 233 10.71 -0.79 -18.97
N ARG A 234 9.66 -0.40 -19.71
CA ARG A 234 9.79 0.62 -20.77
C ARG A 234 10.42 1.90 -20.28
N VAL A 235 10.11 2.32 -19.05
CA VAL A 235 10.73 3.49 -18.44
C VAL A 235 12.22 3.30 -18.20
N ALA A 236 12.66 2.08 -17.86
CA ALA A 236 14.08 1.80 -17.68
C ALA A 236 14.86 1.85 -19.01
N LEU A 237 14.27 1.35 -20.07
CA LEU A 237 14.86 1.43 -21.41
C LEU A 237 14.86 2.87 -21.96
N GLU A 238 13.83 3.65 -21.73
CA GLU A 238 13.76 5.05 -22.19
C GLU A 238 14.62 6.02 -21.36
N ARG A 239 14.86 5.70 -20.08
CA ARG A 239 15.65 6.51 -19.16
C ARG A 239 16.71 5.67 -18.43
N PRO A 240 17.62 5.04 -19.18
CA PRO A 240 18.54 4.05 -18.63
C PRO A 240 19.46 4.61 -17.54
N SER A 241 19.78 5.90 -17.55
CA SER A 241 20.60 6.56 -16.52
C SER A 241 19.96 6.61 -15.13
N LEU A 242 18.64 6.36 -15.02
CA LEU A 242 17.94 6.30 -13.75
C LEU A 242 18.00 4.92 -13.07
N PHE A 243 18.56 3.91 -13.76
CA PHE A 243 18.57 2.52 -13.31
C PHE A 243 19.98 1.95 -13.29
N ARG A 244 20.13 0.82 -12.59
CA ARG A 244 21.38 0.09 -12.54
C ARG A 244 21.43 -0.97 -13.63
N TRP A 245 22.50 -0.92 -14.41
CA TRP A 245 22.78 -1.85 -15.48
C TRP A 245 24.16 -2.46 -15.26
N ILE A 246 24.33 -3.71 -15.65
CA ILE A 246 25.62 -4.38 -15.70
C ILE A 246 25.92 -4.79 -17.14
N HIS A 247 27.18 -4.71 -17.50
CA HIS A 247 27.70 -5.20 -18.78
C HIS A 247 28.63 -6.38 -18.52
N LEU A 248 28.28 -7.53 -19.06
CA LEU A 248 29.05 -8.75 -18.96
C LEU A 248 29.82 -8.97 -20.25
N ASP A 249 31.16 -9.08 -20.17
CA ASP A 249 32.02 -9.40 -21.32
C ASP A 249 31.77 -10.81 -21.85
N ASP A 250 31.31 -11.74 -21.01
CA ASP A 250 30.97 -13.11 -21.39
C ASP A 250 29.44 -13.23 -21.61
N LYS A 251 29.09 -13.40 -22.89
CA LYS A 251 27.69 -13.57 -23.36
C LYS A 251 27.07 -14.92 -22.98
N ARG A 252 27.69 -15.71 -22.11
CA ARG A 252 27.14 -17.01 -21.73
C ARG A 252 25.86 -16.84 -20.96
N ALA A 253 24.84 -17.54 -21.42
CA ALA A 253 23.66 -17.83 -20.60
C ALA A 253 24.13 -18.56 -19.33
N GLY A 254 24.18 -17.88 -18.22
CA GLY A 254 24.67 -18.38 -16.94
C GLY A 254 24.31 -17.40 -15.86
N LEU A 255 24.56 -17.79 -14.64
CA LEU A 255 24.42 -16.93 -13.47
C LEU A 255 25.02 -15.55 -13.79
N VAL A 256 24.20 -14.55 -13.78
CA VAL A 256 24.66 -13.18 -13.71
C VAL A 256 25.24 -13.04 -12.31
N ASP A 257 26.51 -13.34 -12.20
CA ASP A 257 27.30 -13.12 -11.00
C ASP A 257 27.52 -11.61 -10.88
N ALA A 258 26.40 -10.91 -10.61
CA ALA A 258 26.47 -9.54 -10.17
C ALA A 258 27.01 -9.62 -8.75
N ASP A 259 28.35 -9.61 -8.62
CA ASP A 259 28.97 -9.42 -7.32
C ASP A 259 28.39 -8.11 -6.72
N PRO A 260 27.49 -8.19 -5.73
CA PRO A 260 26.86 -7.01 -5.17
C PRO A 260 27.84 -6.19 -4.34
N SER A 261 29.01 -6.77 -4.00
CA SER A 261 30.10 -6.07 -3.33
C SER A 261 30.95 -5.25 -4.29
N ARG A 262 30.80 -5.48 -5.62
CA ARG A 262 31.55 -4.74 -6.62
C ARG A 262 31.11 -3.28 -6.63
N PRO A 263 32.08 -2.34 -6.57
CA PRO A 263 31.81 -0.93 -6.76
C PRO A 263 31.12 -0.68 -8.11
N TYR A 264 29.99 0.00 -8.10
CA TYR A 264 29.29 0.44 -9.28
C TYR A 264 29.38 1.96 -9.37
N GLY A 265 30.41 2.43 -10.06
CA GLY A 265 30.71 3.84 -10.17
C GLY A 265 29.79 4.58 -11.14
N ARG A 266 29.77 5.90 -11.01
CA ARG A 266 29.04 6.79 -11.91
C ARG A 266 29.43 6.62 -13.36
N GLU A 267 30.71 6.48 -13.64
CA GLU A 267 31.24 6.32 -15.02
C GLU A 267 30.72 5.05 -15.66
N GLU A 268 30.76 3.92 -14.94
CA GLU A 268 30.22 2.64 -15.40
C GLU A 268 28.70 2.71 -15.66
N ARG A 269 27.96 3.33 -14.76
CA ARG A 269 26.51 3.53 -14.94
C ARG A 269 26.21 4.36 -16.20
N GLU A 270 26.93 5.46 -16.39
CA GLU A 270 26.75 6.33 -17.55
C GLU A 270 27.17 5.65 -18.85
N GLU A 271 28.22 4.86 -18.84
CA GLU A 271 28.68 4.09 -20.00
C GLU A 271 27.62 3.05 -20.42
N VAL A 272 27.18 2.21 -19.51
CA VAL A 272 26.20 1.17 -19.82
C VAL A 272 24.84 1.78 -20.16
N ALA A 273 24.41 2.83 -19.47
CA ALA A 273 23.20 3.56 -19.81
C ALA A 273 23.27 4.16 -21.22
N GLY A 274 24.44 4.64 -21.66
CA GLY A 274 24.68 5.11 -23.03
C GLY A 274 24.53 3.99 -24.07
N MET A 275 25.00 2.79 -23.76
CA MET A 275 24.83 1.61 -24.63
C MET A 275 23.33 1.26 -24.75
N VAL A 276 22.58 1.20 -23.63
CA VAL A 276 21.15 0.94 -23.62
C VAL A 276 20.38 2.00 -24.41
N ALA A 277 20.72 3.28 -24.24
CA ALA A 277 20.10 4.37 -24.99
C ALA A 277 20.31 4.20 -26.52
N GLY A 278 21.50 3.84 -26.95
CA GLY A 278 21.82 3.54 -28.35
C GLY A 278 20.99 2.38 -28.91
N ILE A 279 20.86 1.31 -28.13
CA ILE A 279 20.01 0.16 -28.48
C ILE A 279 18.54 0.59 -28.62
N CYS A 280 18.04 1.37 -27.70
CA CYS A 280 16.64 1.85 -27.74
C CYS A 280 16.38 2.77 -28.94
N VAL A 281 17.33 3.63 -29.31
CA VAL A 281 17.23 4.44 -30.54
C VAL A 281 17.13 3.53 -31.77
N SER A 282 18.03 2.56 -31.90
CA SER A 282 18.00 1.62 -33.02
C SER A 282 16.71 0.81 -33.09
N ALA A 283 16.21 0.34 -31.94
CA ALA A 283 14.97 -0.40 -31.88
C ALA A 283 13.77 0.48 -32.29
N LYS A 284 13.70 1.73 -31.85
CA LYS A 284 12.64 2.68 -32.24
C LYS A 284 12.68 3.02 -33.71
N ASP A 285 13.85 3.27 -34.25
CA ASP A 285 14.06 3.59 -35.68
C ASP A 285 13.61 2.44 -36.60
N ASN A 286 13.88 1.18 -36.19
CA ASN A 286 13.46 -0.01 -36.95
C ASN A 286 11.93 -0.11 -37.12
N TYR A 287 11.14 0.47 -36.24
CA TYR A 287 9.68 0.41 -36.28
C TYR A 287 9.02 1.79 -36.49
N GLY A 288 9.81 2.84 -36.73
CA GLY A 288 9.31 4.18 -37.04
C GLY A 288 8.55 4.86 -35.91
N ILE A 289 8.93 4.57 -34.65
CA ILE A 289 8.29 5.13 -33.46
C ILE A 289 9.24 6.07 -32.69
N SER A 290 8.66 7.03 -31.97
CA SER A 290 9.45 8.00 -31.18
C SER A 290 9.62 7.60 -29.70
N SER A 291 8.77 6.74 -29.17
CA SER A 291 8.77 6.30 -27.76
C SER A 291 8.33 4.86 -27.63
N LEU A 292 8.94 4.13 -26.71
CA LEU A 292 8.50 2.78 -26.31
C LEU A 292 7.25 2.80 -25.42
N LYS A 293 6.95 3.95 -24.80
CA LYS A 293 5.83 4.11 -23.87
C LYS A 293 4.51 3.95 -24.60
N ARG A 294 3.64 3.05 -24.10
CA ARG A 294 2.24 2.99 -24.52
C ARG A 294 1.51 4.22 -23.97
N MET A 295 0.69 4.84 -24.81
CA MET A 295 -0.09 6.03 -24.46
C MET A 295 -1.57 5.74 -24.63
N GLU A 296 -2.39 6.36 -23.81
CA GLU A 296 -3.82 6.40 -24.07
C GLU A 296 -4.06 7.08 -25.44
N GLY A 297 -4.85 6.42 -26.29
CA GLY A 297 -5.10 6.89 -27.64
C GLY A 297 -4.16 6.31 -28.73
N ASP A 298 -3.17 5.49 -28.37
CA ASP A 298 -2.42 4.69 -29.34
C ASP A 298 -3.41 3.74 -30.07
N ASP A 299 -3.36 3.74 -31.40
CA ASP A 299 -4.08 2.74 -32.17
C ASP A 299 -3.39 1.35 -32.08
N GLU A 300 -4.07 0.30 -32.54
CA GLU A 300 -3.57 -1.06 -32.47
C GLU A 300 -2.23 -1.22 -33.22
N ALA A 301 -2.06 -0.57 -34.36
CA ALA A 301 -0.86 -0.62 -35.16
C ALA A 301 0.33 0.04 -34.44
N THR A 302 0.11 1.21 -33.84
CA THR A 302 1.07 1.95 -33.03
C THR A 302 1.47 1.14 -31.78
N THR A 303 0.50 0.58 -31.08
CA THR A 303 0.72 -0.27 -29.90
C THR A 303 1.58 -1.48 -30.28
N ALA A 304 1.23 -2.19 -31.35
CA ALA A 304 1.99 -3.33 -31.85
C ALA A 304 3.43 -2.95 -32.31
N ALA A 305 3.61 -1.77 -32.90
CA ALA A 305 4.94 -1.28 -33.27
C ALA A 305 5.79 -0.98 -32.03
N LYS A 306 5.21 -0.34 -31.00
CA LYS A 306 5.85 -0.08 -29.70
C LYS A 306 6.26 -1.37 -28.99
N ASP A 307 5.42 -2.39 -29.02
CA ASP A 307 5.69 -3.69 -28.42
C ASP A 307 6.86 -4.40 -29.13
N ARG A 308 6.83 -4.44 -30.46
CA ARG A 308 7.94 -5.02 -31.22
C ARG A 308 9.27 -4.31 -31.00
N ALA A 309 9.25 -2.98 -30.93
CA ALA A 309 10.45 -2.21 -30.64
C ALA A 309 10.95 -2.47 -29.21
N TYR A 310 10.05 -2.58 -28.24
CA TYR A 310 10.35 -2.89 -26.85
C TYR A 310 11.05 -4.25 -26.71
N TYR A 311 10.46 -5.31 -27.25
CA TYR A 311 11.06 -6.64 -27.22
C TYR A 311 12.37 -6.73 -28.00
N THR A 312 12.48 -5.98 -29.10
CA THR A 312 13.73 -5.86 -29.85
C THR A 312 14.82 -5.20 -29.01
N ALA A 313 14.51 -4.14 -28.28
CA ALA A 313 15.46 -3.48 -27.38
C ALA A 313 15.95 -4.42 -26.26
N ILE A 314 15.05 -5.16 -25.62
CA ILE A 314 15.42 -6.17 -24.61
C ILE A 314 16.36 -7.21 -25.20
N ARG A 315 15.99 -7.81 -26.33
CA ARG A 315 16.81 -8.81 -27.02
C ARG A 315 18.22 -8.27 -27.32
N MET A 316 18.30 -7.06 -27.87
CA MET A 316 19.58 -6.43 -28.19
C MET A 316 20.41 -6.16 -26.92
N CYS A 317 19.80 -5.75 -25.81
CA CYS A 317 20.52 -5.62 -24.54
C CYS A 317 21.15 -6.95 -24.14
N ILE A 318 20.37 -8.02 -24.10
CA ILE A 318 20.85 -9.37 -23.71
C ILE A 318 21.93 -9.87 -24.66
N GLU A 319 21.75 -9.74 -25.98
CA GLU A 319 22.74 -10.13 -26.99
C GLU A 319 24.07 -9.39 -26.87
N ASN A 320 24.04 -8.18 -26.30
CA ASN A 320 25.23 -7.40 -25.99
C ASN A 320 25.73 -7.59 -24.56
N GLY A 321 25.20 -8.54 -23.79
CA GLY A 321 25.63 -8.81 -22.40
C GLY A 321 25.19 -7.74 -21.41
N ILE A 322 24.15 -6.95 -21.73
CA ILE A 322 23.65 -5.88 -20.88
C ILE A 322 22.43 -6.37 -20.12
N TRP A 323 22.48 -6.23 -18.81
CA TRP A 323 21.43 -6.67 -17.89
C TRP A 323 21.03 -5.56 -16.93
N GLN A 324 19.76 -5.55 -16.53
CA GLN A 324 19.31 -4.68 -15.46
C GLN A 324 19.42 -5.39 -14.12
N VAL A 325 20.01 -4.73 -13.12
CA VAL A 325 20.22 -5.31 -11.80
C VAL A 325 18.89 -5.52 -11.09
N PRO A 326 18.58 -6.72 -10.55
CA PRO A 326 17.35 -6.98 -9.83
C PRO A 326 17.31 -6.28 -8.47
N CYS A 327 16.10 -5.98 -7.94
CA CYS A 327 15.90 -5.36 -6.64
C CYS A 327 16.36 -6.21 -5.47
N HIS A 328 16.18 -7.51 -5.57
CA HIS A 328 16.46 -8.45 -4.50
C HIS A 328 17.30 -9.60 -5.02
N ALA A 329 18.38 -9.94 -4.29
CA ALA A 329 18.75 -11.32 -4.20
C ALA A 329 17.78 -11.94 -3.22
N TRP A 330 16.96 -12.72 -3.75
CA TRP A 330 15.92 -13.40 -3.03
C TRP A 330 16.55 -14.43 -2.10
N ASN A 331 16.37 -14.27 -0.77
CA ASN A 331 16.65 -15.28 0.24
C ASN A 331 17.87 -16.17 -0.10
N GLY A 332 19.01 -15.57 -0.47
CA GLY A 332 20.17 -16.31 -0.95
C GLY A 332 20.07 -16.82 -2.41
N ALA A 333 18.99 -16.52 -3.15
CA ALA A 333 18.98 -16.70 -4.58
C ALA A 333 19.88 -15.63 -5.20
N GLY A 334 20.84 -16.03 -6.00
CA GLY A 334 21.67 -15.13 -6.81
C GLY A 334 20.84 -14.30 -7.79
N ALA A 335 21.50 -13.44 -8.54
CA ALA A 335 20.88 -12.76 -9.65
C ALA A 335 20.17 -13.77 -10.57
N PRO A 336 19.03 -13.39 -11.21
CA PRO A 336 18.33 -14.30 -12.11
C PRO A 336 19.26 -14.75 -13.22
N ALA A 337 19.31 -16.05 -13.46
CA ALA A 337 19.99 -16.59 -14.62
C ALA A 337 19.07 -16.49 -15.84
N PHE A 338 19.62 -16.04 -16.96
CA PHE A 338 18.92 -16.16 -18.23
C PHE A 338 18.74 -17.65 -18.55
N SER A 339 17.50 -18.13 -18.59
CA SER A 339 17.18 -19.54 -18.85
C SER A 339 16.86 -19.79 -20.32
N GLY A 340 16.57 -18.76 -21.09
CA GLY A 340 16.24 -18.90 -22.50
C GLY A 340 15.46 -17.70 -23.04
N TYR A 341 14.89 -17.92 -24.20
CA TYR A 341 14.05 -16.95 -24.89
C TYR A 341 12.76 -17.64 -25.34
N ASP A 342 11.62 -17.13 -24.95
CA ASP A 342 10.34 -17.58 -25.48
C ASP A 342 10.10 -16.91 -26.83
N HIS A 343 10.36 -17.66 -27.91
CA HIS A 343 10.18 -17.16 -29.26
C HIS A 343 8.71 -16.95 -29.65
N ALA A 344 7.78 -17.58 -28.97
CA ALA A 344 6.36 -17.40 -29.23
C ALA A 344 5.84 -16.08 -28.65
N ALA A 345 6.32 -15.74 -27.46
CA ALA A 345 6.01 -14.47 -26.78
C ALA A 345 6.99 -13.35 -27.16
N ASP A 346 8.07 -13.65 -27.90
CA ASP A 346 9.21 -12.76 -28.19
C ASP A 346 9.78 -12.13 -26.93
N TYR A 347 10.04 -12.96 -25.92
CA TYR A 347 10.39 -12.51 -24.57
C TYR A 347 11.52 -13.34 -23.93
N PRO A 348 12.47 -12.70 -23.22
CA PRO A 348 13.50 -13.42 -22.47
C PRO A 348 12.90 -14.07 -21.22
N VAL A 349 13.29 -15.30 -20.97
CA VAL A 349 12.89 -16.08 -19.80
C VAL A 349 14.04 -16.12 -18.80
N PHE A 350 13.74 -15.78 -17.55
CA PHE A 350 14.69 -15.80 -16.45
C PHE A 350 14.36 -16.94 -15.48
N ALA A 351 15.39 -17.61 -14.98
CA ALA A 351 15.29 -18.58 -13.91
C ALA A 351 15.93 -18.03 -12.64
N TYR A 352 15.26 -18.21 -11.54
CA TYR A 352 15.75 -17.87 -10.20
C TYR A 352 16.17 -19.14 -9.49
N ARG A 353 17.36 -19.13 -8.91
CA ARG A 353 17.86 -20.26 -8.12
C ARG A 353 18.22 -19.79 -6.73
N ASN A 354 17.87 -20.58 -5.72
CA ASN A 354 18.33 -20.35 -4.36
C ASN A 354 19.81 -20.76 -4.18
N ASP A 355 20.35 -20.54 -3.00
CA ASP A 355 21.70 -20.92 -2.59
C ASP A 355 22.01 -22.42 -2.71
N ARG A 356 20.96 -23.25 -2.79
CA ARG A 356 21.06 -24.71 -3.03
C ARG A 356 21.01 -25.08 -4.50
N GLY A 357 20.86 -24.10 -5.39
CA GLY A 357 20.74 -24.30 -6.83
C GLY A 357 19.36 -24.79 -7.29
N GLU A 358 18.35 -24.81 -6.40
CA GLU A 358 16.97 -25.19 -6.71
C GLU A 358 16.27 -24.05 -7.46
N ASP A 359 15.46 -24.41 -8.45
CA ASP A 359 14.64 -23.43 -9.19
C ASP A 359 13.51 -22.89 -8.30
N VAL A 360 13.55 -21.61 -8.00
CA VAL A 360 12.55 -20.89 -7.21
C VAL A 360 11.82 -19.84 -8.03
N SER A 361 11.84 -19.94 -9.35
CA SER A 361 11.23 -18.97 -10.26
C SER A 361 9.73 -18.80 -10.00
N ALA A 362 9.06 -19.90 -9.64
CA ALA A 362 7.64 -19.91 -9.29
C ALA A 362 7.32 -19.19 -7.97
N GLU A 363 8.30 -18.97 -7.13
CA GLU A 363 8.18 -18.37 -5.80
C GLU A 363 8.84 -16.99 -5.73
N ALA A 364 9.55 -16.60 -6.81
CA ALA A 364 10.19 -15.31 -6.88
C ALA A 364 9.12 -14.20 -6.94
N TYR A 365 9.26 -13.19 -6.11
CA TYR A 365 8.46 -11.96 -6.22
C TYR A 365 8.94 -11.19 -7.43
N GLY A 366 8.47 -11.50 -8.56
CA GLY A 366 8.67 -10.81 -9.79
C GLY A 366 10.03 -10.19 -10.02
N VAL A 367 10.26 -10.06 -11.26
CA VAL A 367 11.48 -9.47 -11.79
C VAL A 367 11.35 -7.97 -11.67
N SER A 368 11.88 -7.39 -10.61
CA SER A 368 11.90 -5.95 -10.43
C SER A 368 13.32 -5.41 -10.30
N SER A 369 13.53 -4.16 -10.70
CA SER A 369 14.83 -3.48 -10.67
C SER A 369 14.71 -2.12 -10.00
N PRO A 370 15.64 -1.77 -9.07
CA PRO A 370 15.61 -0.53 -8.35
C PRO A 370 16.04 0.65 -9.22
N TYR A 371 15.60 1.84 -8.86
CA TYR A 371 16.24 3.06 -9.33
C TYR A 371 17.67 3.14 -8.83
N ALA A 372 18.56 3.67 -9.64
CA ALA A 372 19.95 3.93 -9.25
C ALA A 372 20.02 5.21 -8.38
N PHE A 373 19.51 5.16 -7.16
CA PHE A 373 19.51 6.33 -6.26
C PHE A 373 20.91 6.78 -5.84
N TYR A 374 21.89 5.89 -5.92
CA TYR A 374 23.26 6.14 -5.50
C TYR A 374 24.27 5.51 -6.46
N ASP A 375 25.39 6.18 -6.64
CA ASP A 375 26.60 5.68 -7.26
C ASP A 375 27.61 5.29 -6.16
N GLY A 376 28.48 4.33 -6.42
CA GLY A 376 29.48 3.84 -5.47
C GLY A 376 29.21 2.44 -4.96
N LEU A 377 29.88 2.09 -3.88
CA LEU A 377 29.70 0.78 -3.23
C LEU A 377 28.27 0.64 -2.70
N LEU A 378 27.76 -0.56 -2.85
CA LEU A 378 26.50 -0.91 -2.22
C LEU A 378 26.68 -1.07 -0.69
N PRO A 379 25.63 -0.81 0.10
CA PRO A 379 25.71 -0.86 1.56
C PRO A 379 26.14 -2.21 2.15
N ASN A 380 26.11 -3.29 1.38
CA ASN A 380 26.57 -4.60 1.81
C ASN A 380 28.09 -4.68 2.02
N SER A 381 28.83 -3.71 1.52
CA SER A 381 30.26 -3.60 1.78
C SER A 381 30.60 -2.68 2.95
N ILE A 382 29.74 -2.64 3.98
CA ILE A 382 29.98 -1.91 5.26
C ILE A 382 31.31 -2.31 5.93
N THR A 383 32.03 -3.28 5.41
CA THR A 383 33.37 -3.64 5.85
C THR A 383 34.44 -2.63 5.45
N GLU A 384 34.16 -1.68 4.53
CA GLU A 384 35.10 -0.62 4.18
C GLU A 384 34.53 0.77 4.50
N PRO A 385 35.02 1.42 5.58
CA PRO A 385 34.47 2.69 6.06
C PRO A 385 34.67 3.90 5.14
N ASP A 386 35.40 3.78 4.05
CA ASP A 386 35.83 4.91 3.22
C ASP A 386 34.98 5.12 1.95
N SER A 387 34.00 4.28 1.66
CA SER A 387 33.16 4.43 0.48
C SER A 387 31.81 5.06 0.82
N ILE A 388 31.73 6.38 0.71
CA ILE A 388 30.48 7.12 0.86
C ILE A 388 29.71 7.04 -0.47
N PRO A 389 28.50 6.43 -0.48
CA PRO A 389 27.66 6.42 -1.67
C PRO A 389 27.31 7.85 -2.10
N ILE A 390 27.44 8.13 -3.38
CA ILE A 390 27.16 9.46 -3.94
C ILE A 390 25.71 9.48 -4.45
N PRO A 391 24.86 10.40 -3.99
CA PRO A 391 23.49 10.48 -4.48
C PRO A 391 23.41 10.72 -5.99
N ASN A 392 22.56 9.95 -6.68
CA ASN A 392 22.16 10.22 -8.05
C ASN A 392 20.92 11.12 -8.03
N ASP A 393 21.13 12.41 -8.01
CA ASP A 393 20.08 13.42 -7.92
C ASP A 393 19.02 13.24 -9.02
N ALA A 394 19.40 12.84 -10.23
CA ALA A 394 18.46 12.65 -11.34
C ALA A 394 17.44 11.52 -11.04
N ALA A 395 17.90 10.41 -10.46
CA ALA A 395 17.02 9.30 -10.10
C ALA A 395 16.12 9.67 -8.90
N ILE A 396 16.67 10.36 -7.90
CA ILE A 396 15.92 10.82 -6.73
C ILE A 396 14.85 11.85 -7.13
N ASP A 397 15.20 12.80 -7.98
CA ASP A 397 14.28 13.84 -8.46
C ASP A 397 13.18 13.24 -9.35
N TYR A 398 13.53 12.25 -10.19
CA TYR A 398 12.54 11.54 -10.99
C TYR A 398 11.53 10.79 -10.10
N PHE A 399 12.02 10.02 -9.13
CA PHE A 399 11.17 9.32 -8.17
C PHE A 399 10.28 10.28 -7.38
N SER A 400 10.85 11.38 -6.90
CA SER A 400 10.10 12.44 -6.20
C SER A 400 9.03 13.08 -7.09
N SER A 401 9.30 13.21 -8.40
CA SER A 401 8.34 13.78 -9.35
C SER A 401 7.15 12.86 -9.62
N ILE A 402 7.33 11.54 -9.53
CA ILE A 402 6.22 10.57 -9.63
C ILE A 402 5.26 10.80 -8.48
N PHE A 403 5.76 10.87 -7.26
CA PHE A 403 4.94 11.09 -6.07
C PHE A 403 4.20 12.43 -6.13
N SER A 404 4.92 13.51 -6.35
CA SER A 404 4.30 14.84 -6.42
C SER A 404 3.33 14.97 -7.60
N GLY A 405 3.61 14.30 -8.72
CA GLY A 405 2.75 14.27 -9.91
C GLY A 405 1.39 13.65 -9.63
N TRP A 406 1.35 12.43 -9.10
CA TRP A 406 0.09 11.75 -8.77
C TRP A 406 -0.73 12.52 -7.73
N SER A 407 -0.08 13.05 -6.70
CA SER A 407 -0.74 13.82 -5.66
C SER A 407 -1.35 15.12 -6.21
N ALA A 408 -0.62 15.84 -7.07
CA ALA A 408 -1.10 17.08 -7.64
C ALA A 408 -2.21 16.91 -8.68
N LEU A 409 -2.10 15.87 -9.55
CA LEU A 409 -3.02 15.67 -10.67
C LEU A 409 -4.33 15.01 -10.26
N HIS A 410 -4.25 14.04 -9.35
CA HIS A 410 -5.39 13.22 -8.98
C HIS A 410 -5.89 13.49 -7.58
N GLY A 411 -5.12 14.25 -6.78
CA GLY A 411 -5.51 14.64 -5.43
C GLY A 411 -5.49 13.47 -4.45
N PHE A 412 -4.49 12.59 -4.54
CA PHE A 412 -4.26 11.60 -3.51
C PHE A 412 -3.87 12.28 -2.19
N ASP A 413 -4.42 11.78 -1.09
CA ASP A 413 -4.28 12.37 0.24
C ASP A 413 -3.08 11.80 1.01
N PHE A 414 -2.60 10.60 0.62
CA PHE A 414 -1.41 9.97 1.21
C PHE A 414 -0.74 9.01 0.24
N VAL A 415 0.46 8.59 0.61
CA VAL A 415 1.22 7.54 -0.06
C VAL A 415 1.63 6.46 0.92
N ARG A 416 1.55 5.21 0.51
CA ARG A 416 2.31 4.13 1.14
C ARG A 416 3.58 3.91 0.32
N MET A 417 4.73 4.06 0.95
CA MET A 417 5.99 3.84 0.29
C MET A 417 6.45 2.40 0.55
N ASP A 418 6.56 1.65 -0.54
CA ASP A 418 6.96 0.24 -0.47
C ASP A 418 8.45 0.08 -0.19
N ALA A 419 8.82 -0.99 0.49
CA ALA A 419 10.19 -1.42 0.72
C ALA A 419 11.13 -0.29 1.20
N VAL A 420 10.65 0.61 2.06
CA VAL A 420 11.42 1.78 2.51
C VAL A 420 12.72 1.42 3.23
N ASP A 421 12.74 0.29 3.89
CA ASP A 421 13.92 -0.29 4.54
C ASP A 421 14.90 -0.90 3.52
N ARG A 422 14.49 -1.04 2.27
CA ARG A 422 15.26 -1.65 1.19
C ARG A 422 15.56 -0.70 0.03
N LEU A 423 15.28 0.59 0.17
CA LEU A 423 15.56 1.59 -0.88
C LEU A 423 17.03 1.68 -1.28
N LEU A 424 17.91 1.20 -0.43
CA LEU A 424 19.36 1.22 -0.61
C LEU A 424 19.93 -0.10 -1.05
N TRP A 425 19.13 -1.15 -1.06
CA TRP A 425 19.60 -2.51 -1.16
C TRP A 425 19.78 -2.98 -2.59
N SER A 426 20.92 -3.54 -2.81
CA SER A 426 21.07 -4.68 -3.66
C SER A 426 21.21 -5.90 -2.74
N SER A 427 20.22 -6.65 -2.68
CA SER A 427 20.21 -8.11 -2.74
C SER A 427 20.81 -9.03 -1.68
N LEU A 428 21.56 -8.70 -0.67
CA LEU A 428 22.30 -9.71 0.06
C LEU A 428 22.11 -9.82 1.59
N ASP A 429 21.04 -9.32 2.17
CA ASP A 429 20.77 -9.67 3.54
C ASP A 429 19.68 -10.74 3.65
N THR A 430 20.13 -11.95 3.96
CA THR A 430 19.28 -13.11 4.20
C THR A 430 18.51 -13.05 5.52
N GLU A 431 18.83 -12.12 6.40
CA GLU A 431 18.22 -12.03 7.73
C GLU A 431 17.20 -10.89 7.92
N GLY A 432 17.03 -10.02 6.94
CA GLY A 432 15.99 -8.98 6.97
C GLY A 432 16.20 -7.88 8.04
N THR A 433 17.37 -7.78 8.61
CA THR A 433 17.68 -6.96 9.80
C THR A 433 18.84 -6.01 9.61
N LEU A 434 19.04 -5.41 8.44
CA LEU A 434 20.02 -4.32 8.44
C LEU A 434 19.41 -3.06 9.03
N PRO A 435 20.18 -2.40 9.90
CA PRO A 435 19.78 -1.08 10.35
C PRO A 435 19.64 -0.15 9.15
N VAL A 436 18.59 0.64 9.14
CA VAL A 436 18.46 1.79 8.26
C VAL A 436 19.77 2.56 8.39
N SER A 437 20.65 2.49 7.39
CA SER A 437 21.92 3.17 7.48
C SER A 437 21.65 4.68 7.59
N ASP A 438 22.23 5.32 8.57
CA ASP A 438 21.99 6.71 9.01
C ASP A 438 22.19 7.79 7.93
N GLY A 439 21.93 7.57 6.67
CA GLY A 439 22.17 8.64 5.73
C GLY A 439 21.52 8.56 4.36
N LEU A 440 21.17 7.40 3.86
CA LEU A 440 20.87 7.25 2.44
C LEU A 440 19.39 7.05 2.13
N THR A 441 18.72 6.08 2.73
CA THR A 441 17.25 5.94 2.64
C THR A 441 16.55 7.23 3.05
N PRO A 442 16.96 7.86 4.18
CA PRO A 442 16.45 9.15 4.60
C PRO A 442 16.48 10.22 3.52
N LEU A 443 17.54 10.31 2.74
CA LEU A 443 17.65 11.36 1.71
C LEU A 443 16.60 11.20 0.62
N VAL A 444 16.41 10.00 0.08
CA VAL A 444 15.41 9.70 -0.95
C VAL A 444 14.00 9.98 -0.44
N VAL A 445 13.68 9.45 0.75
CA VAL A 445 12.37 9.62 1.38
C VAL A 445 12.10 11.08 1.68
N ARG A 446 13.03 11.78 2.33
CA ARG A 446 12.87 13.21 2.65
C ARG A 446 12.64 14.05 1.41
N ARG A 447 13.41 13.86 0.34
CA ARG A 447 13.22 14.62 -0.91
C ARG A 447 11.87 14.33 -1.55
N ALA A 448 11.44 13.06 -1.60
CA ALA A 448 10.15 12.69 -2.14
C ALA A 448 8.99 13.30 -1.34
N LEU A 449 9.02 13.20 -0.01
CA LEU A 449 8.01 13.78 0.87
C LEU A 449 8.01 15.31 0.83
N GLN A 450 9.18 15.96 0.82
CA GLN A 450 9.29 17.41 0.72
C GLN A 450 8.74 17.92 -0.62
N ALA A 451 9.03 17.24 -1.72
CA ALA A 451 8.51 17.60 -3.05
C ALA A 451 6.97 17.54 -3.08
N ALA A 452 6.38 16.48 -2.53
CA ALA A 452 4.93 16.34 -2.46
C ALA A 452 4.28 17.35 -1.51
N ARG A 453 4.82 17.50 -0.30
CA ARG A 453 4.29 18.41 0.74
C ARG A 453 4.47 19.90 0.39
N LYS A 454 5.37 20.23 -0.53
CA LYS A 454 5.49 21.61 -1.05
C LYS A 454 4.20 22.09 -1.73
N GLY A 455 3.52 21.20 -2.45
CA GLY A 455 2.24 21.50 -3.10
C GLY A 455 1.02 21.17 -2.24
N HIS A 456 1.15 20.14 -1.38
CA HIS A 456 0.07 19.60 -0.56
C HIS A 456 0.58 19.29 0.86
N PRO A 457 0.64 20.27 1.75
CA PRO A 457 1.25 20.10 3.08
C PRO A 457 0.65 18.98 3.94
N GLY A 458 -0.63 18.68 3.76
CA GLY A 458 -1.35 17.63 4.48
C GLY A 458 -1.17 16.21 3.94
N ILE A 459 -0.34 16.01 2.88
CA ILE A 459 -0.09 14.66 2.37
C ILE A 459 0.55 13.78 3.44
N GLY A 460 -0.15 12.66 3.72
CA GLY A 460 0.30 11.64 4.64
C GLY A 460 1.28 10.64 4.01
N ALA A 461 2.07 9.98 4.86
CA ALA A 461 3.03 8.95 4.45
C ALA A 461 2.97 7.74 5.37
N LEU A 462 2.72 6.57 4.77
CA LEU A 462 2.74 5.25 5.41
C LEU A 462 4.01 4.50 4.97
N ALA A 463 4.80 4.02 5.92
CA ALA A 463 5.95 3.17 5.63
C ALA A 463 5.58 1.69 5.65
N THR A 464 6.04 0.94 4.64
CA THR A 464 5.96 -0.52 4.64
C THR A 464 7.05 -1.07 5.54
N ARG A 465 6.76 -1.13 6.80
CA ARG A 465 7.61 -1.81 7.76
C ARG A 465 6.74 -2.45 8.82
N TYR A 466 6.84 -3.75 8.94
CA TYR A 466 6.21 -4.50 10.02
C TYR A 466 7.11 -4.42 11.26
N GLY A 467 6.92 -3.40 12.09
CA GLY A 467 7.73 -3.19 13.28
C GLY A 467 7.13 -2.16 14.22
N THR A 468 7.90 -1.79 15.23
CA THR A 468 7.51 -0.83 16.25
C THR A 468 8.49 0.34 16.37
N GLU A 469 9.45 0.45 15.46
CA GLU A 469 10.53 1.43 15.44
C GLU A 469 10.07 2.79 14.89
N VAL A 470 9.07 3.37 15.56
CA VAL A 470 8.41 4.62 15.11
C VAL A 470 9.39 5.77 14.97
N GLU A 471 10.37 5.87 15.88
CA GLU A 471 11.28 7.02 15.94
C GLU A 471 12.13 7.18 14.69
N GLU A 472 12.63 6.09 14.13
CA GLU A 472 13.45 6.11 12.92
C GLU A 472 12.67 6.67 11.75
N PHE A 473 11.47 6.15 11.52
CA PHE A 473 10.64 6.54 10.38
C PHE A 473 10.00 7.92 10.54
N ALA A 474 9.64 8.29 11.76
CA ALA A 474 9.11 9.63 12.05
C ALA A 474 10.12 10.75 11.77
N ARG A 475 11.42 10.51 12.03
CA ARG A 475 12.48 11.47 11.66
C ARG A 475 12.56 11.74 10.17
N GLU A 476 12.18 10.77 9.36
CA GLU A 476 12.16 10.88 7.90
C GLU A 476 10.87 11.49 7.35
N GLY A 477 9.89 11.71 8.22
CA GLY A 477 8.63 12.35 7.89
C GLY A 477 7.47 11.39 7.62
N PHE A 478 7.59 10.10 7.96
CA PHE A 478 6.47 9.17 7.94
C PHE A 478 5.54 9.41 9.13
N ASP A 479 4.26 9.33 8.87
CA ASP A 479 3.19 9.52 9.86
C ASP A 479 2.74 8.18 10.45
N LEU A 480 2.92 7.11 9.70
CA LEU A 480 2.35 5.80 10.01
C LEU A 480 3.27 4.66 9.57
N LEU A 481 3.38 3.64 10.42
CA LEU A 481 4.03 2.36 10.11
C LEU A 481 2.98 1.26 10.08
N MET A 482 3.21 0.21 9.29
CA MET A 482 2.44 -1.02 9.36
C MET A 482 2.91 -1.84 10.56
N GLY A 483 1.99 -2.21 11.44
CA GLY A 483 2.26 -3.12 12.56
C GLY A 483 1.82 -4.54 12.22
N SER A 484 2.46 -5.53 12.82
CA SER A 484 2.17 -6.95 12.60
C SER A 484 1.64 -7.68 13.85
N ASP A 485 1.46 -6.96 14.95
CA ASP A 485 1.09 -7.57 16.23
C ASP A 485 -0.28 -8.27 16.20
N MET A 486 -1.28 -7.70 15.55
CA MET A 486 -2.60 -8.34 15.44
C MET A 486 -2.66 -9.55 14.49
N MET A 487 -1.61 -9.77 13.72
CA MET A 487 -1.44 -10.99 12.91
C MET A 487 -0.86 -12.17 13.71
N ARG A 488 -0.39 -11.90 14.93
CA ARG A 488 0.06 -12.92 15.88
C ARG A 488 -1.11 -13.45 16.72
N ARG A 489 -0.87 -14.52 17.46
CA ARG A 489 -1.79 -15.04 18.48
C ARG A 489 -1.99 -13.99 19.57
N ILE A 490 -3.25 -13.74 19.97
CA ILE A 490 -3.55 -12.84 21.09
C ILE A 490 -3.27 -13.57 22.40
N ASP A 491 -2.10 -13.36 22.93
CA ASP A 491 -1.62 -13.92 24.20
C ASP A 491 -1.15 -12.81 25.16
N ALA A 492 -0.76 -13.22 26.36
CA ALA A 492 -0.31 -12.27 27.38
C ALA A 492 0.97 -11.51 26.99
N PRO A 493 2.01 -12.12 26.37
CA PRO A 493 3.15 -11.39 25.84
C PRO A 493 2.75 -10.30 24.84
N LEU A 494 1.95 -10.66 23.83
CA LEU A 494 1.51 -9.71 22.81
C LEU A 494 0.78 -8.50 23.40
N LEU A 495 -0.18 -8.74 24.32
CA LEU A 495 -0.93 -7.64 24.92
C LEU A 495 -0.07 -6.76 25.81
N ARG A 496 0.92 -7.32 26.54
CA ARG A 496 1.88 -6.51 27.31
C ARG A 496 2.73 -5.65 26.39
N GLU A 497 3.21 -6.19 25.28
CA GLU A 497 3.96 -5.44 24.26
C GLU A 497 3.11 -4.31 23.67
N ALA A 498 1.85 -4.60 23.29
CA ALA A 498 0.93 -3.63 22.71
C ALA A 498 0.58 -2.50 23.68
N LEU A 499 0.35 -2.82 24.97
CA LEU A 499 0.09 -1.83 26.03
C LEU A 499 1.34 -1.00 26.34
N ALA A 500 2.53 -1.61 26.36
CA ALA A 500 3.78 -0.88 26.55
C ALA A 500 4.08 0.05 25.36
N LEU A 501 3.78 -0.37 24.14
CA LEU A 501 3.90 0.49 22.97
C LEU A 501 2.90 1.65 23.03
N HIS A 502 1.66 1.40 23.48
CA HIS A 502 0.67 2.46 23.71
C HIS A 502 1.23 3.55 24.63
N ASP A 503 1.83 3.18 25.77
CA ASP A 503 2.40 4.15 26.72
C ASP A 503 3.54 4.96 26.08
N ARG A 504 4.46 4.30 25.36
CA ARG A 504 5.54 5.00 24.64
C ARG A 504 5.00 5.99 23.60
N LEU A 505 3.92 5.62 22.89
CA LEU A 505 3.29 6.52 21.92
C LEU A 505 2.59 7.70 22.61
N VAL A 506 1.98 7.50 23.78
CA VAL A 506 1.41 8.60 24.59
C VAL A 506 2.50 9.61 24.96
N GLU A 507 3.62 9.13 25.52
CA GLU A 507 4.75 9.99 25.92
C GLU A 507 5.33 10.73 24.70
N ARG A 508 5.60 10.00 23.63
CA ARG A 508 6.17 10.55 22.40
C ARG A 508 5.29 11.62 21.76
N ASN A 509 4.01 11.33 21.57
CA ASN A 509 3.08 12.23 20.90
C ASN A 509 2.61 13.41 21.77
N ALA A 510 2.97 13.42 23.06
CA ALA A 510 2.79 14.56 23.95
C ALA A 510 3.86 15.65 23.71
N ASP A 511 5.02 15.31 23.13
CA ASP A 511 6.06 16.28 22.79
C ASP A 511 5.72 17.00 21.47
N PRO A 512 5.39 18.30 21.50
CA PRO A 512 5.02 19.04 20.30
C PRO A 512 6.21 19.32 19.35
N SER A 513 7.44 19.07 19.78
CA SER A 513 8.63 19.23 18.94
C SER A 513 8.87 18.05 18.02
N LEU A 514 8.25 16.90 18.30
CA LEU A 514 8.37 15.68 17.52
C LEU A 514 7.28 15.60 16.45
N HIS A 515 7.66 15.12 15.28
CA HIS A 515 6.69 14.76 14.26
C HIS A 515 5.77 13.65 14.76
N ARG A 516 4.45 13.88 14.73
CA ARG A 516 3.49 12.88 15.18
C ARG A 516 3.48 11.68 14.26
N ALA A 517 3.69 10.51 14.84
CA ALA A 517 3.66 9.25 14.11
C ALA A 517 3.18 8.12 15.02
N THR A 518 2.66 7.06 14.42
CA THR A 518 2.19 5.87 15.13
C THR A 518 2.34 4.60 14.29
N VAL A 519 1.91 3.46 14.85
CA VAL A 519 1.92 2.15 14.20
C VAL A 519 0.49 1.65 14.05
N CYS A 520 0.09 1.19 12.87
CA CYS A 520 -1.22 0.57 12.67
C CYS A 520 -1.38 -0.72 13.48
N PHE A 521 -2.61 -1.03 13.84
CA PHE A 521 -3.06 -2.38 14.11
C PHE A 521 -3.47 -3.04 12.79
N ALA A 522 -2.56 -3.75 12.15
CA ALA A 522 -2.88 -4.54 10.96
C ALA A 522 -3.52 -5.86 11.40
N VAL A 523 -4.81 -6.00 11.19
CA VAL A 523 -5.56 -7.23 11.52
C VAL A 523 -5.48 -8.28 10.43
N ASP A 524 -5.15 -7.87 9.22
CA ASP A 524 -4.76 -8.71 8.10
C ASP A 524 -3.76 -7.93 7.23
N ALA A 525 -3.06 -8.61 6.34
CA ALA A 525 -2.15 -8.01 5.40
C ALA A 525 -2.39 -8.56 3.99
N HIS A 526 -2.24 -7.71 3.00
CA HIS A 526 -2.40 -8.10 1.60
C HIS A 526 -1.38 -9.15 1.13
N GLU A 527 -0.30 -9.32 1.88
CA GLU A 527 0.76 -10.31 1.62
C GLU A 527 0.51 -11.67 2.29
N THR A 528 -0.46 -11.80 3.18
CA THR A 528 -0.61 -12.99 4.05
C THR A 528 -0.84 -14.27 3.30
N SER A 529 -1.53 -14.21 2.18
CA SER A 529 -1.87 -15.38 1.38
C SER A 529 -0.79 -15.78 0.39
N SER A 530 0.18 -14.89 0.12
CA SER A 530 1.25 -15.12 -0.85
C SER A 530 2.57 -15.53 -0.20
N THR A 531 2.75 -15.25 1.09
CA THR A 531 4.03 -15.45 1.72
C THR A 531 4.18 -16.87 2.28
N ARG A 532 5.38 -17.43 2.16
CA ARG A 532 5.79 -18.66 2.87
C ARG A 532 5.60 -18.55 4.38
N GLN A 533 5.56 -17.33 4.90
CA GLN A 533 5.48 -17.05 6.33
C GLN A 533 4.14 -17.49 6.92
N TRP A 534 3.05 -17.37 6.17
CA TRP A 534 1.70 -17.62 6.68
C TRP A 534 1.00 -18.81 6.02
N GLY A 535 1.32 -19.12 4.78
CA GLY A 535 0.81 -20.29 4.03
C GLY A 535 -0.66 -20.20 3.61
N ALA A 536 -1.44 -19.28 4.19
CA ALA A 536 -2.85 -19.05 3.87
C ALA A 536 -3.29 -17.67 4.37
N ALA A 537 -4.44 -17.17 3.89
CA ALA A 537 -5.05 -15.95 4.37
C ALA A 537 -5.37 -16.03 5.87
N MET A 538 -5.21 -14.93 6.58
CA MET A 538 -5.45 -14.87 8.04
C MET A 538 -6.87 -15.33 8.40
N ALA A 539 -7.87 -14.95 7.61
CA ALA A 539 -9.24 -15.40 7.80
C ALA A 539 -9.39 -16.92 7.80
N THR A 540 -8.63 -17.61 6.93
CA THR A 540 -8.60 -19.09 6.86
C THR A 540 -7.92 -19.69 8.09
N ILE A 541 -6.80 -19.12 8.54
CA ILE A 541 -6.01 -19.62 9.67
C ILE A 541 -6.75 -19.42 10.99
N MET A 542 -7.37 -18.27 11.18
CA MET A 542 -7.92 -17.81 12.45
C MET A 542 -9.41 -18.12 12.63
N GLY A 543 -10.17 -18.09 11.55
CA GLY A 543 -11.63 -18.22 11.57
C GLY A 543 -12.34 -17.01 12.17
N PRO A 544 -13.69 -16.96 12.09
CA PRO A 544 -14.48 -15.76 12.36
C PRO A 544 -14.35 -15.23 13.80
N VAL A 545 -14.32 -16.11 14.79
CA VAL A 545 -14.28 -15.70 16.21
C VAL A 545 -12.95 -15.01 16.54
N ARG A 546 -11.82 -15.59 16.11
CA ARG A 546 -10.50 -15.00 16.35
C ARG A 546 -10.29 -13.72 15.56
N MET A 547 -10.82 -13.63 14.34
CA MET A 547 -10.74 -12.40 13.55
C MET A 547 -11.59 -11.29 14.19
N GLY A 548 -12.79 -11.61 14.70
CA GLY A 548 -13.61 -10.65 15.45
C GLY A 548 -12.95 -10.17 16.75
N LEU A 549 -12.25 -11.06 17.46
CA LEU A 549 -11.48 -10.69 18.66
C LEU A 549 -10.34 -9.71 18.32
N ARG A 550 -9.58 -9.97 17.24
CA ARG A 550 -8.50 -9.06 16.78
C ARG A 550 -9.03 -7.69 16.42
N HIS A 551 -10.13 -7.66 15.68
CA HIS A 551 -10.80 -6.43 15.32
C HIS A 551 -11.24 -5.63 16.55
N ALA A 552 -11.87 -6.27 17.54
CA ALA A 552 -12.26 -5.64 18.78
C ALA A 552 -11.06 -5.08 19.57
N VAL A 553 -9.99 -5.85 19.72
CA VAL A 553 -8.77 -5.41 20.40
C VAL A 553 -8.17 -4.19 19.69
N ALA A 554 -8.02 -4.24 18.37
CA ALA A 554 -7.50 -3.13 17.58
C ALA A 554 -8.34 -1.85 17.76
N ARG A 555 -9.67 -1.98 17.82
CA ARG A 555 -10.58 -0.84 18.04
C ARG A 555 -10.47 -0.26 19.44
N PHE A 556 -10.50 -1.08 20.47
CA PHE A 556 -10.65 -0.62 21.85
C PHE A 556 -9.33 -0.51 22.63
N LEU A 557 -8.19 -0.90 22.03
CA LEU A 557 -6.86 -0.54 22.54
C LEU A 557 -6.32 0.75 21.88
N SER A 558 -7.02 1.28 20.91
CA SER A 558 -6.66 2.50 20.17
C SER A 558 -7.20 3.74 20.90
N VAL A 559 -6.45 4.26 21.89
CA VAL A 559 -6.93 5.26 22.86
C VAL A 559 -6.01 6.48 22.90
N GLY A 560 -6.57 7.68 22.84
CA GLY A 560 -5.93 8.96 23.12
C GLY A 560 -4.61 9.18 22.36
N GLY A 561 -3.59 9.67 23.05
CA GLY A 561 -2.26 9.92 22.49
C GLY A 561 -1.50 8.67 22.04
N GLY A 562 -1.87 7.50 22.56
CA GLY A 562 -1.33 6.20 22.16
C GLY A 562 -2.13 5.50 21.07
N ARG A 563 -3.02 6.23 20.38
CA ARG A 563 -3.87 5.70 19.33
C ARG A 563 -3.07 5.03 18.23
N ARG A 564 -3.56 3.86 17.82
CA ARG A 564 -3.05 3.08 16.70
C ARG A 564 -4.19 2.82 15.72
N PRO A 565 -4.15 3.39 14.50
CA PRO A 565 -5.18 3.16 13.51
C PRO A 565 -5.37 1.68 13.16
N LEU A 566 -6.60 1.27 12.89
CA LEU A 566 -6.87 -0.03 12.29
C LEU A 566 -6.41 0.00 10.84
N TYR A 567 -5.73 -1.07 10.42
CA TYR A 567 -5.42 -1.35 9.03
C TYR A 567 -6.00 -2.71 8.67
N GLU A 568 -6.97 -2.69 7.78
CA GLU A 568 -7.66 -3.89 7.30
C GLU A 568 -7.49 -4.02 5.77
N VAL A 569 -7.89 -5.15 5.23
CA VAL A 569 -7.92 -5.42 3.80
C VAL A 569 -9.35 -5.63 3.34
N MET A 570 -9.63 -5.33 2.08
CA MET A 570 -10.93 -5.61 1.49
C MET A 570 -11.28 -7.09 1.63
N GLY A 571 -12.56 -7.40 1.75
CA GLY A 571 -13.03 -8.76 2.01
C GLY A 571 -12.97 -9.17 3.50
N PHE A 572 -12.36 -8.35 4.37
CA PHE A 572 -12.28 -8.66 5.81
C PHE A 572 -13.66 -8.86 6.45
N GLN A 573 -14.64 -8.01 6.12
CA GLN A 573 -15.98 -8.04 6.70
C GLN A 573 -16.75 -9.33 6.47
N ASP A 574 -16.50 -10.03 5.35
CA ASP A 574 -17.15 -11.30 5.03
C ASP A 574 -16.16 -12.47 5.00
N LEU A 575 -14.98 -12.28 5.57
CA LEU A 575 -13.91 -13.28 5.65
C LEU A 575 -13.55 -13.86 4.28
N SER A 576 -13.56 -13.03 3.25
CA SER A 576 -13.09 -13.44 1.93
C SER A 576 -11.62 -13.84 2.00
N THR A 577 -11.25 -14.86 1.23
CA THR A 577 -9.91 -15.44 1.23
C THR A 577 -9.31 -15.40 -0.17
N GLY A 578 -8.00 -15.35 -0.28
CA GLY A 578 -7.31 -15.39 -1.56
C GLY A 578 -6.01 -14.62 -1.55
N LEU A 579 -5.42 -14.49 -2.73
CA LEU A 579 -4.17 -13.81 -2.96
C LEU A 579 -4.44 -12.42 -3.49
N TYR A 580 -4.09 -11.41 -2.74
CA TYR A 580 -4.11 -10.02 -3.20
C TYR A 580 -2.89 -9.70 -4.02
N GLU A 581 -1.79 -10.24 -3.56
CA GLU A 581 -0.48 -10.06 -4.09
C GLU A 581 0.18 -11.40 -4.16
N SER A 582 0.74 -11.74 -5.27
CA SER A 582 1.69 -12.81 -5.35
C SER A 582 2.78 -12.44 -6.33
N SER A 583 3.90 -13.08 -6.17
CA SER A 583 4.95 -13.11 -7.16
C SER A 583 4.47 -13.66 -8.50
N LEU A 584 3.33 -14.32 -8.55
CA LEU A 584 2.93 -15.12 -9.71
C LEU A 584 1.49 -14.87 -10.16
N ALA A 585 0.69 -14.10 -9.46
CA ALA A 585 -0.68 -14.00 -9.87
C ALA A 585 -1.36 -12.73 -9.37
N THR A 586 -1.91 -12.01 -10.26
CA THR A 586 -3.09 -11.16 -10.14
C THR A 586 -4.32 -12.00 -9.77
N ARG A 587 -4.19 -12.91 -8.79
CA ARG A 587 -5.33 -13.71 -8.38
C ARG A 587 -6.28 -12.86 -7.59
N GLY A 588 -7.55 -12.89 -8.00
CA GLY A 588 -8.63 -12.25 -7.26
C GLY A 588 -8.84 -12.89 -5.90
N LEU A 589 -9.57 -12.17 -5.04
CA LEU A 589 -10.12 -12.75 -3.82
C LEU A 589 -11.12 -13.86 -4.16
N GLN A 590 -11.12 -14.89 -3.33
CA GLN A 590 -12.26 -15.77 -3.19
C GLN A 590 -13.30 -15.05 -2.33
N TRP A 591 -14.28 -14.46 -2.99
CA TRP A 591 -15.34 -13.71 -2.32
C TRP A 591 -16.31 -14.66 -1.62
N ASN A 592 -16.35 -14.57 -0.30
CA ASN A 592 -17.28 -15.32 0.53
C ASN A 592 -18.44 -14.40 0.94
N ASP A 593 -19.66 -14.96 1.03
CA ASP A 593 -20.80 -14.25 1.54
C ASP A 593 -21.07 -14.69 2.99
N ASN A 594 -20.37 -14.07 3.95
CA ASN A 594 -20.50 -14.38 5.37
C ASN A 594 -21.30 -13.29 6.08
N ALA A 595 -22.62 -13.28 5.87
CA ALA A 595 -23.51 -12.30 6.45
C ALA A 595 -23.49 -12.27 7.98
N ALA A 596 -23.24 -13.43 8.63
CA ALA A 596 -23.17 -13.50 10.10
C ALA A 596 -21.96 -12.72 10.62
N PHE A 597 -20.80 -12.87 9.99
CA PHE A 597 -19.60 -12.13 10.38
C PHE A 597 -19.72 -10.64 10.03
N ALA A 598 -20.25 -10.30 8.85
CA ALA A 598 -20.50 -8.91 8.46
C ALA A 598 -21.42 -8.19 9.45
N SER A 599 -22.47 -8.87 9.93
CA SER A 599 -23.37 -8.34 10.96
C SER A 599 -22.65 -8.10 12.30
N ALA A 600 -21.83 -9.05 12.75
CA ALA A 600 -21.03 -8.91 13.98
C ALA A 600 -19.99 -7.80 13.86
N TYR A 601 -19.32 -7.70 12.70
CA TYR A 601 -18.40 -6.62 12.36
C TYR A 601 -19.10 -5.26 12.42
N ALA A 602 -20.25 -5.13 11.76
CA ALA A 602 -21.04 -3.89 11.76
C ALA A 602 -21.47 -3.46 13.16
N ALA A 603 -21.88 -4.41 14.01
CA ALA A 603 -22.24 -4.13 15.40
C ALA A 603 -21.03 -3.59 16.21
N THR A 604 -19.85 -4.19 16.03
CA THR A 604 -18.61 -3.72 16.67
C THR A 604 -18.22 -2.32 16.18
N GLU A 605 -18.34 -2.07 14.89
CA GLU A 605 -18.07 -0.75 14.30
C GLU A 605 -19.07 0.32 14.75
N ALA A 606 -20.34 -0.02 14.88
CA ALA A 606 -21.37 0.89 15.41
C ALA A 606 -21.06 1.29 16.86
N LEU A 607 -20.67 0.33 17.72
CA LEU A 607 -20.24 0.59 19.08
C LEU A 607 -18.98 1.47 19.11
N TYR A 608 -17.97 1.11 18.33
CA TYR A 608 -16.75 1.88 18.24
C TYR A 608 -16.98 3.32 17.77
N ARG A 609 -17.77 3.54 16.71
CA ARG A 609 -18.09 4.89 16.20
C ARG A 609 -18.79 5.75 17.24
N ARG A 610 -19.70 5.16 18.02
CA ARG A 610 -20.36 5.85 19.13
C ARG A 610 -19.37 6.26 20.23
N LEU A 611 -18.39 5.41 20.54
CA LEU A 611 -17.40 5.65 21.59
C LEU A 611 -16.17 6.44 21.10
N ARG A 612 -15.92 6.49 19.82
CA ARG A 612 -14.70 7.08 19.23
C ARG A 612 -14.43 8.52 19.69
N PRO A 613 -15.40 9.46 19.77
CA PRO A 613 -15.13 10.80 20.26
C PRO A 613 -14.58 10.83 21.70
N PHE A 614 -15.02 9.89 22.51
CA PHE A 614 -14.48 9.69 23.86
C PHE A 614 -13.11 9.04 23.82
N LEU A 615 -12.94 7.93 23.09
CA LEU A 615 -11.69 7.18 22.97
C LEU A 615 -10.54 8.05 22.43
N ASP A 616 -10.82 8.94 21.51
CA ASP A 616 -9.81 9.84 20.89
C ASP A 616 -9.20 10.82 21.94
N THR A 617 -9.87 11.07 23.05
CA THR A 617 -9.43 12.01 24.10
C THR A 617 -9.22 11.36 25.47
N ALA A 618 -9.36 10.04 25.55
CA ALA A 618 -9.29 9.27 26.76
C ALA A 618 -7.87 8.79 27.09
N ALA A 619 -7.72 8.16 28.25
CA ALA A 619 -6.50 7.50 28.70
C ALA A 619 -6.80 6.15 29.34
N ILE A 620 -5.84 5.23 29.32
CA ILE A 620 -5.92 3.96 30.03
C ILE A 620 -5.51 4.20 31.49
N ALA A 621 -6.46 4.08 32.43
CA ALA A 621 -6.26 4.34 33.86
C ALA A 621 -5.84 3.09 34.65
N GLY A 622 -6.23 1.91 34.18
CA GLY A 622 -5.90 0.64 34.82
C GLY A 622 -5.85 -0.50 33.81
N ARG A 623 -5.02 -1.50 34.09
CA ARG A 623 -4.89 -2.67 33.23
C ARG A 623 -4.38 -3.89 33.96
N TYR A 624 -4.74 -5.05 33.46
CA TYR A 624 -4.26 -6.35 33.96
C TYR A 624 -4.16 -7.35 32.81
N VAL A 625 -3.11 -8.14 32.82
CA VAL A 625 -2.86 -9.20 31.82
C VAL A 625 -2.31 -10.42 32.54
N CYS A 626 -3.06 -11.51 32.54
CA CYS A 626 -2.62 -12.83 33.03
C CYS A 626 -2.52 -13.85 31.89
N GLY A 627 -2.38 -15.13 32.23
CA GLY A 627 -2.24 -16.19 31.23
C GLY A 627 -3.54 -16.53 30.47
N THR A 628 -4.70 -16.16 30.99
CA THR A 628 -6.01 -16.59 30.45
C THR A 628 -6.91 -15.45 30.03
N TYR A 629 -6.74 -14.27 30.61
CA TYR A 629 -7.53 -13.08 30.28
C TYR A 629 -6.74 -11.79 30.48
N ALA A 630 -7.29 -10.71 29.94
CA ALA A 630 -6.81 -9.35 30.15
C ALA A 630 -7.97 -8.37 30.27
N TRP A 631 -7.73 -7.24 30.94
CA TRP A 631 -8.65 -6.10 30.92
C TRP A 631 -7.91 -4.78 31.02
N TRP A 632 -8.54 -3.71 30.54
CA TRP A 632 -8.13 -2.32 30.77
C TRP A 632 -9.32 -1.39 30.92
N ILE A 633 -9.10 -0.32 31.65
CA ILE A 633 -10.09 0.69 31.99
C ILE A 633 -9.71 2.00 31.32
N ILE A 634 -10.65 2.56 30.59
CA ILE A 634 -10.49 3.79 29.80
C ILE A 634 -11.32 4.89 30.46
N VAL A 635 -10.71 6.03 30.74
CA VAL A 635 -11.32 7.19 31.40
C VAL A 635 -10.94 8.47 30.66
N PRO A 636 -11.65 9.60 30.88
CA PRO A 636 -11.24 10.90 30.35
C PRO A 636 -9.81 11.26 30.78
N ALA A 637 -8.97 11.71 29.83
CA ALA A 637 -7.60 12.12 30.15
C ALA A 637 -7.57 13.44 30.95
N GLY A 638 -6.63 13.56 31.89
CA GLY A 638 -6.29 14.82 32.57
C GLY A 638 -7.32 15.35 33.58
N ARG A 639 -8.33 14.58 33.95
CA ARG A 639 -9.32 15.01 34.97
C ARG A 639 -8.99 14.47 36.37
N SER A 640 -9.01 15.37 37.35
CA SER A 640 -9.08 15.03 38.78
C SER A 640 -10.55 15.03 39.21
N GLY A 641 -11.09 13.87 39.57
CA GLY A 641 -12.48 13.71 40.02
C GLY A 641 -13.20 12.56 39.32
N PRO A 642 -14.47 12.31 39.68
CA PRO A 642 -15.25 11.24 39.06
C PRO A 642 -15.35 11.42 37.54
N PRO A 643 -15.11 10.36 36.75
CA PRO A 643 -15.22 10.43 35.30
C PRO A 643 -16.69 10.51 34.90
N HIS A 644 -16.99 11.27 33.85
CA HIS A 644 -18.36 11.31 33.27
C HIS A 644 -18.65 10.09 32.40
N ARG A 645 -17.64 9.27 32.11
CA ARG A 645 -17.73 8.01 31.37
C ARG A 645 -16.54 7.12 31.68
N VAL A 646 -16.81 5.84 31.80
CA VAL A 646 -15.79 4.78 31.96
C VAL A 646 -16.08 3.69 30.95
N VAL A 647 -15.07 3.29 30.17
CA VAL A 647 -15.17 2.13 29.30
C VAL A 647 -14.24 1.04 29.81
N VAL A 648 -14.79 -0.12 30.11
CA VAL A 648 -14.02 -1.29 30.52
C VAL A 648 -13.97 -2.27 29.36
N VAL A 649 -12.79 -2.71 29.02
CA VAL A 649 -12.55 -3.76 28.01
C VAL A 649 -12.00 -4.98 28.72
N ALA A 650 -12.62 -6.12 28.53
CA ALA A 650 -12.17 -7.39 29.07
C ALA A 650 -12.19 -8.46 27.98
N LEU A 651 -11.16 -9.28 27.89
CA LEU A 651 -11.08 -10.32 26.87
C LEU A 651 -10.43 -11.59 27.40
N SER A 652 -10.84 -12.72 26.83
CA SER A 652 -10.22 -14.01 26.98
C SER A 652 -9.08 -14.17 25.99
N LEU A 653 -7.94 -14.74 26.43
CA LEU A 653 -6.77 -14.97 25.60
C LEU A 653 -6.84 -16.28 24.83
N GLU A 654 -6.16 -16.35 23.71
CA GLU A 654 -6.09 -17.58 22.86
C GLU A 654 -5.22 -18.69 23.45
N THR A 655 -4.55 -18.46 24.57
CA THR A 655 -3.63 -19.41 25.21
C THR A 655 -4.28 -20.42 26.14
N GLY A 656 -5.51 -20.17 26.56
CA GLY A 656 -6.26 -21.09 27.42
C GLY A 656 -7.09 -22.06 26.60
N GLU A 657 -6.50 -23.08 25.96
CA GLU A 657 -7.22 -24.03 25.10
C GLU A 657 -8.53 -24.53 25.76
N GLY A 658 -9.65 -23.93 25.36
CA GLY A 658 -11.00 -24.37 25.75
C GLY A 658 -11.42 -24.06 27.18
N LEU A 659 -10.62 -23.32 27.96
CA LEU A 659 -10.99 -22.94 29.31
C LEU A 659 -11.64 -21.56 29.32
N ASP A 660 -12.89 -21.50 29.73
CA ASP A 660 -13.54 -20.24 30.07
C ASP A 660 -12.79 -19.59 31.25
N PRO A 661 -12.38 -18.31 31.16
CA PRO A 661 -11.80 -17.61 32.31
C PRO A 661 -12.76 -17.54 33.52
N GLY A 662 -14.05 -17.70 33.28
CA GLY A 662 -15.08 -17.68 34.29
C GLY A 662 -15.38 -16.26 34.80
N HIS A 663 -15.63 -16.16 36.09
CA HIS A 663 -15.89 -14.86 36.74
C HIS A 663 -14.56 -14.12 36.93
N ILE A 664 -14.52 -12.89 36.43
CA ILE A 664 -13.40 -11.95 36.65
C ILE A 664 -13.90 -10.74 37.42
N ASP A 665 -13.12 -10.29 38.39
CA ASP A 665 -13.42 -9.10 39.20
C ASP A 665 -12.46 -7.97 38.77
N ILE A 666 -13.03 -6.87 38.28
CA ILE A 666 -12.32 -5.71 37.77
C ILE A 666 -12.47 -4.57 38.77
N PRO A 667 -11.41 -4.20 39.50
CA PRO A 667 -11.51 -3.14 40.50
C PRO A 667 -11.75 -1.79 39.84
N LEU A 668 -12.80 -1.10 40.24
CA LEU A 668 -13.10 0.28 39.89
C LEU A 668 -12.75 1.18 41.06
N THR A 669 -12.43 2.43 40.81
CA THR A 669 -12.10 3.38 41.88
C THR A 669 -13.37 3.73 42.63
N SER A 670 -13.43 3.42 43.93
CA SER A 670 -14.62 3.63 44.78
C SER A 670 -15.07 5.09 44.85
N SER A 671 -14.15 6.04 44.67
CA SER A 671 -14.47 7.47 44.61
C SER A 671 -15.25 7.90 43.35
N TRP A 672 -15.46 7.00 42.39
CA TRP A 672 -16.27 7.30 41.20
C TRP A 672 -17.79 7.21 41.47
N GLY A 673 -18.16 6.68 42.62
CA GLY A 673 -19.57 6.49 42.98
C GLY A 673 -20.23 5.30 42.29
N GLU A 674 -21.52 5.32 42.17
CA GLU A 674 -22.30 4.33 41.42
C GLU A 674 -22.25 4.67 39.94
N LEU A 675 -21.93 3.66 39.12
CA LEU A 675 -21.88 3.74 37.65
C LEU A 675 -22.93 2.81 37.06
N GLU A 676 -23.67 3.27 36.08
CA GLU A 676 -24.66 2.50 35.35
C GLU A 676 -24.26 2.41 33.87
N GLY A 677 -24.59 1.33 33.19
CA GLY A 677 -24.28 1.20 31.77
C GLY A 677 -24.69 -0.11 31.13
N ARG A 678 -24.04 -0.41 30.02
CA ARG A 678 -24.37 -1.57 29.19
C ARG A 678 -23.17 -2.44 28.90
N VAL A 679 -23.40 -3.74 28.91
CA VAL A 679 -22.47 -4.77 28.53
C VAL A 679 -22.63 -5.11 27.05
N HIS A 680 -21.56 -5.14 26.29
CA HIS A 680 -21.52 -5.54 24.90
C HIS A 680 -20.58 -6.73 24.73
N HIS A 681 -21.10 -7.85 24.26
CA HIS A 681 -20.32 -9.06 23.97
C HIS A 681 -19.90 -9.09 22.50
N ILE A 682 -18.63 -9.39 22.22
CA ILE A 682 -18.05 -9.45 20.86
C ILE A 682 -17.38 -10.83 20.66
N PRO A 683 -17.71 -11.55 19.60
CA PRO A 683 -18.82 -11.31 18.66
C PRO A 683 -20.17 -11.69 19.27
N GLY A 684 -21.15 -10.79 19.19
CA GLY A 684 -22.48 -11.12 19.70
C GLY A 684 -23.39 -9.94 19.99
N SER A 685 -24.24 -10.07 21.00
CA SER A 685 -25.33 -9.16 21.29
C SER A 685 -25.00 -8.11 22.36
N THR A 686 -25.70 -6.99 22.33
CA THR A 686 -25.78 -6.08 23.48
C THR A 686 -26.39 -6.86 24.65
N GLY A 687 -25.68 -6.92 25.77
CA GLY A 687 -26.11 -7.59 26.97
C GLY A 687 -27.00 -6.72 27.88
N ALA A 688 -27.15 -7.18 29.11
CA ALA A 688 -27.95 -6.52 30.12
C ALA A 688 -27.38 -5.16 30.56
N GLU A 689 -28.26 -4.31 31.09
CA GLU A 689 -27.83 -3.15 31.85
C GLU A 689 -27.14 -3.59 33.15
N VAL A 690 -26.14 -2.84 33.58
CA VAL A 690 -25.40 -3.09 34.81
C VAL A 690 -25.32 -1.82 35.64
N SER A 691 -25.38 -1.99 36.98
CA SER A 691 -25.05 -0.96 37.95
C SER A 691 -23.90 -1.48 38.83
N VAL A 692 -22.86 -0.68 39.02
CA VAL A 692 -21.63 -1.11 39.67
C VAL A 692 -21.11 -0.03 40.62
N THR A 693 -20.57 -0.47 41.77
CA THR A 693 -19.87 0.39 42.73
C THR A 693 -18.63 -0.34 43.23
N GLY A 694 -17.45 0.26 43.03
CA GLY A 694 -16.17 -0.28 43.54
C GLY A 694 -15.60 -1.44 42.76
N SER A 695 -16.40 -2.34 42.20
CA SER A 695 -15.90 -3.39 41.31
C SER A 695 -16.95 -3.80 40.26
N LEU A 696 -16.48 -4.30 39.13
CA LEU A 696 -17.26 -4.86 38.04
C LEU A 696 -16.99 -6.36 37.94
N VAL A 697 -17.98 -7.19 38.16
CA VAL A 697 -17.87 -8.64 37.97
C VAL A 697 -18.40 -9.02 36.62
N LEU A 698 -17.58 -9.64 35.80
CA LEU A 698 -17.96 -10.12 34.47
C LEU A 698 -17.72 -11.64 34.37
N GLN A 699 -18.59 -12.28 33.61
CA GLN A 699 -18.37 -13.67 33.19
C GLN A 699 -17.81 -13.65 31.77
N LEU A 700 -16.58 -14.16 31.57
CA LEU A 700 -15.93 -14.29 30.27
C LEU A 700 -15.98 -15.73 29.79
N LYS A 701 -16.32 -15.89 28.52
CA LYS A 701 -16.18 -17.15 27.80
C LYS A 701 -14.87 -17.17 27.03
N PHE A 702 -14.46 -18.35 26.60
CA PHE A 702 -13.28 -18.50 25.77
C PHE A 702 -13.42 -17.75 24.43
N LEU A 703 -12.40 -17.03 24.02
CA LEU A 703 -12.37 -16.18 22.81
C LEU A 703 -13.45 -15.07 22.78
N GLU A 704 -13.86 -14.59 23.91
CA GLU A 704 -14.82 -13.49 24.02
C GLU A 704 -14.12 -12.18 24.39
N CYS A 705 -14.60 -11.08 23.81
CA CYS A 705 -14.29 -9.72 24.23
C CYS A 705 -15.57 -9.06 24.73
N VAL A 706 -15.52 -8.45 25.91
CA VAL A 706 -16.62 -7.73 26.52
C VAL A 706 -16.26 -6.27 26.68
N ILE A 707 -17.11 -5.40 26.19
CA ILE A 707 -16.99 -3.94 26.36
C ILE A 707 -18.12 -3.49 27.28
N VAL A 708 -17.78 -2.80 28.36
CA VAL A 708 -18.76 -2.21 29.28
C VAL A 708 -18.62 -0.71 29.22
N ASP A 709 -19.72 -0.05 28.84
CA ASP A 709 -19.81 1.40 28.69
C ASP A 709 -20.62 1.94 29.87
N LEU A 710 -19.96 2.66 30.79
CA LEU A 710 -20.50 3.10 32.06
C LEU A 710 -20.52 4.63 32.16
N GLU A 711 -21.59 5.16 32.74
CA GLU A 711 -21.74 6.58 33.07
C GLU A 711 -22.17 6.71 34.56
N PRO A 712 -21.90 7.84 35.24
CA PRO A 712 -22.40 8.06 36.60
C PRO A 712 -23.95 7.92 36.68
N SER A 713 -24.43 7.22 37.70
CA SER A 713 -25.86 7.10 37.94
C SER A 713 -26.52 8.48 38.11
N GLN A 714 -27.62 8.70 37.40
CA GLN A 714 -28.38 9.98 37.49
C GLN A 714 -28.97 10.25 38.87
N SER A 715 -28.90 9.30 39.80
CA SER A 715 -29.40 9.44 41.17
C SER A 715 -28.56 10.38 42.05
N PHE A 716 -27.44 10.94 41.56
CA PHE A 716 -26.52 11.81 42.28
C PHE A 716 -26.57 13.30 41.88
N TYR A 717 -27.49 13.71 41.03
CA TYR A 717 -27.68 15.13 40.67
C TYR A 717 -28.98 15.71 41.16
#